data_8a3214e0b45599f99c0a298e9e7e890c
#
_entry.id   8a3214e0b45599f99c0a298e9e7e890c
#
_cell.length_a   1.000
_cell.length_b   1.000
_cell.length_c   1.000
_cell.angle_alpha   90.00
_cell.angle_beta   90.00
_cell.angle_gamma   90.00
#
_symmetry.space_group_name_H-M   'P 1'
#
loop_
_entity.id
_entity.type
_entity.pdbx_description
1 polymer ?
#
loop_
_entity_poly.entity_id
_entity_poly.type
_entity_poly.pdbx_seq_one_letter_code
_entity_poly.pdbx_strand_id
1 'polypeptide(L)'
;MRKLIAICSFASVFFAGAQVAEPQPGLALTWRVGEAKALTVVPNLWLYVPAGQSPSPFVPTGRFTATFEGFVNIDLRGDYSFLVTGKGGVKLEVNNTVLLDLKGIGGVAQAKTKAVRLNKGANAFKVIYSSPSKGDAQLRVFWSERPDKPLPHEPIRNGQLTHLSGAPITQAGLVETGREIYLEHRCQLCHVSEGAGIPELAMTGPDFTAIGDRRHRGWMAQWILDPKAQRSSARMPKLLHGEAAPAEAAAMAAYLSTLKGPTKPAQEFSEADFEVAEELAGQLNCVGCHTLPGTAVVKGKLSLNHINRKFPAGELVDFLRAPDRHYAWTRMPKFGITAQEAWNLAQWLRVKAQSYAEPKRDDSRAVIAYGKKLVATRGCINCHNHKGENEFTAPDLSSLTVDKWMGGCLVEKADGKTPHFGFDSDQRTALRTFAATDLESLQRHDPAEFARRQMRVLNCNVCHGELEGFPKLDTIGLKLKPEWMQLLFEGSLKQRPRPWLPHRMPAFPARAKVLAQGLAMSHGYAPKTSLEKMPVNAKLAEVGRKLVGVDGGFSCVACHGVKNRDPLQVFEAQGVNFARVGARLHPDYYLRWMLDPLRVDSQSRMPDYFDEDARSVLVDVLEGDAKKQIEAIRQYLRQGNQMKIPTMQ
;
A
#
# COMPACT_ATOMS: atom_id res chain seq x y z
N MET A 1 64.22 -37.44 41.38
CA MET A 1 63.00 -37.94 40.73
C MET A 1 62.17 -36.76 40.26
N ARG A 2 62.34 -36.38 38.96
CA ARG A 2 61.54 -35.31 38.35
C ARG A 2 60.46 -35.97 37.50
N LYS A 3 59.19 -35.71 37.83
CA LYS A 3 58.05 -36.21 37.04
C LYS A 3 57.80 -35.24 35.91
N LEU A 4 57.94 -35.69 34.66
CA LEU A 4 57.44 -35.01 33.46
C LEU A 4 55.91 -35.13 33.45
N ILE A 5 55.25 -33.97 33.33
CA ILE A 5 53.82 -33.87 33.01
C ILE A 5 53.71 -33.59 31.51
N ALA A 6 53.17 -34.54 30.74
CA ALA A 6 52.84 -34.37 29.34
C ALA A 6 51.52 -33.58 29.21
N ILE A 7 51.59 -32.41 28.55
CA ILE A 7 50.40 -31.61 28.21
C ILE A 7 49.90 -32.11 26.85
N CYS A 8 48.77 -32.81 26.83
CA CYS A 8 48.04 -33.12 25.61
C CYS A 8 47.27 -31.90 25.16
N SER A 9 47.72 -31.24 24.09
CA SER A 9 46.96 -30.20 23.41
C SER A 9 45.83 -30.80 22.57
N PHE A 10 44.60 -30.66 23.01
CA PHE A 10 43.42 -30.94 22.19
C PHE A 10 43.25 -29.81 21.17
N ALA A 11 43.53 -30.08 19.91
CA ALA A 11 43.15 -29.21 18.81
C ALA A 11 41.63 -29.33 18.57
N SER A 12 40.87 -28.32 19.00
CA SER A 12 39.46 -28.22 18.69
C SER A 12 39.31 -27.84 17.22
N VAL A 13 39.00 -28.80 16.38
CA VAL A 13 38.55 -28.55 15.01
C VAL A 13 37.16 -27.93 15.08
N PHE A 14 37.08 -26.62 14.90
CA PHE A 14 35.82 -25.95 14.65
C PHE A 14 35.32 -26.38 13.27
N PHE A 15 34.36 -27.29 13.22
CA PHE A 15 33.53 -27.44 12.04
C PHE A 15 32.70 -26.16 11.92
N ALA A 16 32.99 -25.33 10.93
CA ALA A 16 32.09 -24.28 10.49
C ALA A 16 30.84 -24.98 9.96
N GLY A 17 29.83 -25.12 10.83
CA GLY A 17 28.52 -25.63 10.46
C GLY A 17 27.97 -24.69 9.37
N ALA A 18 27.71 -25.23 8.20
CA ALA A 18 26.93 -24.51 7.19
C ALA A 18 25.62 -24.07 7.86
N GLN A 19 25.45 -22.78 8.03
CA GLN A 19 24.25 -22.20 8.60
C GLN A 19 23.10 -22.57 7.65
N VAL A 20 22.22 -23.47 8.07
CA VAL A 20 21.05 -23.87 7.30
C VAL A 20 20.23 -22.60 7.10
N ALA A 21 20.09 -22.18 5.85
CA ALA A 21 19.35 -20.97 5.51
C ALA A 21 17.90 -21.11 6.03
N GLU A 22 17.49 -20.20 6.92
CA GLU A 22 16.13 -20.20 7.46
C GLU A 22 15.13 -19.81 6.35
N PRO A 23 14.00 -20.51 6.25
CA PRO A 23 12.93 -20.16 5.33
C PRO A 23 12.38 -18.76 5.63
N GLN A 24 12.33 -17.92 4.59
CA GLN A 24 11.76 -16.57 4.66
C GLN A 24 10.41 -16.53 3.93
N PRO A 25 9.45 -15.67 4.36
CA PRO A 25 8.14 -15.54 3.70
C PRO A 25 8.24 -15.13 2.23
N GLY A 26 7.35 -15.70 1.40
CA GLY A 26 7.24 -15.41 -0.03
C GLY A 26 8.03 -16.36 -0.90
N LEU A 27 7.92 -16.19 -2.22
CA LEU A 27 8.64 -16.96 -3.23
C LEU A 27 9.69 -16.09 -3.92
N ALA A 28 10.84 -16.66 -4.25
CA ALA A 28 11.78 -16.05 -5.15
C ALA A 28 11.21 -16.00 -6.57
N LEU A 29 11.12 -14.83 -7.17
CA LEU A 29 10.60 -14.60 -8.51
C LEU A 29 11.72 -14.10 -9.41
N THR A 30 12.09 -14.90 -10.41
CA THR A 30 13.04 -14.51 -11.44
C THR A 30 12.32 -14.11 -12.71
N TRP A 31 12.50 -12.87 -13.13
CA TRP A 31 12.09 -12.36 -14.43
C TRP A 31 13.21 -12.52 -15.47
N ARG A 32 12.85 -12.87 -16.70
CA ARG A 32 13.77 -12.87 -17.86
C ARG A 32 13.10 -12.28 -19.08
N VAL A 33 13.79 -11.34 -19.72
CA VAL A 33 13.42 -10.75 -21.01
C VAL A 33 14.67 -10.76 -21.89
N GLY A 34 14.74 -11.64 -22.88
CA GLY A 34 16.00 -11.90 -23.60
C GLY A 34 17.10 -12.30 -22.61
N GLU A 35 18.23 -11.61 -22.64
CA GLU A 35 19.37 -11.82 -21.71
C GLU A 35 19.16 -11.10 -20.36
N ALA A 36 18.27 -10.11 -20.29
CA ALA A 36 18.04 -9.36 -19.06
C ALA A 36 17.35 -10.24 -18.01
N LYS A 37 17.86 -10.15 -16.78
CA LYS A 37 17.37 -10.92 -15.63
C LYS A 37 17.18 -10.00 -14.42
N ALA A 38 16.06 -10.16 -13.71
CA ALA A 38 15.84 -9.56 -12.40
C ALA A 38 15.30 -10.60 -11.43
N LEU A 39 15.63 -10.43 -10.15
CA LEU A 39 15.19 -11.29 -9.05
C LEU A 39 14.49 -10.42 -8.01
N THR A 40 13.37 -10.89 -7.49
CA THR A 40 12.61 -10.25 -6.42
C THR A 40 11.94 -11.31 -5.54
N VAL A 41 11.40 -10.93 -4.40
CA VAL A 41 10.56 -11.79 -3.57
C VAL A 41 9.12 -11.32 -3.63
N VAL A 42 8.19 -12.25 -3.87
CA VAL A 42 6.76 -11.96 -3.96
C VAL A 42 5.96 -12.82 -2.98
N PRO A 43 4.86 -12.28 -2.40
CA PRO A 43 4.08 -12.99 -1.40
C PRO A 43 3.13 -14.04 -1.97
N ASN A 44 2.90 -14.04 -3.28
CA ASN A 44 1.87 -14.86 -3.93
C ASN A 44 2.26 -15.26 -5.37
N LEU A 45 1.41 -16.04 -6.02
CA LEU A 45 1.58 -16.58 -7.37
C LEU A 45 0.64 -15.89 -8.38
N TRP A 46 0.57 -14.56 -8.30
CA TRP A 46 -0.31 -13.78 -9.16
C TRP A 46 0.48 -12.68 -9.86
N LEU A 47 0.17 -12.47 -11.11
CA LEU A 47 0.71 -11.37 -11.90
C LEU A 47 -0.28 -10.94 -12.99
N TYR A 48 -0.22 -9.65 -13.30
CA TYR A 48 -0.82 -9.07 -14.50
C TYR A 48 0.15 -8.05 -15.08
N VAL A 49 0.51 -8.21 -16.35
CA VAL A 49 1.37 -7.28 -17.07
C VAL A 49 0.66 -6.85 -18.35
N PRO A 50 0.33 -5.55 -18.49
CA PRO A 50 -0.28 -5.04 -19.72
C PRO A 50 0.62 -5.24 -20.93
N ALA A 51 0.00 -5.41 -22.10
CA ALA A 51 0.72 -5.49 -23.37
C ALA A 51 1.66 -4.28 -23.55
N GLY A 52 2.89 -4.53 -23.96
CA GLY A 52 3.88 -3.49 -24.19
C GLY A 52 4.49 -2.86 -22.94
N GLN A 53 4.14 -3.35 -21.75
CA GLN A 53 4.78 -2.94 -20.50
C GLN A 53 5.87 -3.91 -20.06
N SER A 54 6.82 -3.40 -19.29
CA SER A 54 7.82 -4.22 -18.62
C SER A 54 7.17 -5.00 -17.46
N PRO A 55 7.55 -6.30 -17.23
CA PRO A 55 7.03 -7.08 -16.12
C PRO A 55 7.63 -6.69 -14.75
N SER A 56 8.71 -5.92 -14.75
CA SER A 56 9.40 -5.40 -13.58
C SER A 56 10.21 -4.17 -13.97
N PRO A 57 10.42 -3.18 -13.10
CA PRO A 57 11.28 -2.03 -13.41
C PRO A 57 12.70 -2.42 -13.86
N PHE A 58 13.19 -3.57 -13.41
CA PHE A 58 14.58 -3.99 -13.60
C PHE A 58 14.83 -4.81 -14.87
N VAL A 59 13.84 -5.02 -15.72
CA VAL A 59 14.00 -5.65 -17.04
C VAL A 59 13.31 -4.83 -18.12
N PRO A 60 13.73 -4.89 -19.39
CA PRO A 60 13.11 -4.15 -20.48
C PRO A 60 11.69 -4.68 -20.81
N THR A 61 10.99 -3.99 -21.70
CA THR A 61 9.76 -4.50 -22.31
C THR A 61 10.06 -5.63 -23.27
N GLY A 62 9.17 -6.62 -23.36
CA GLY A 62 9.33 -7.75 -24.29
C GLY A 62 8.59 -9.00 -23.83
N ARG A 63 8.77 -10.07 -24.60
CA ARG A 63 8.32 -11.40 -24.15
C ARG A 63 9.17 -11.83 -22.97
N PHE A 64 8.53 -12.36 -21.94
CA PHE A 64 9.22 -12.70 -20.71
C PHE A 64 8.83 -14.07 -20.17
N THR A 65 9.71 -14.60 -19.33
CA THR A 65 9.40 -15.68 -18.42
C THR A 65 9.46 -15.18 -16.97
N ALA A 66 8.57 -15.72 -16.14
CA ALA A 66 8.53 -15.48 -14.70
C ALA A 66 8.64 -16.85 -14.00
N THR A 67 9.72 -17.06 -13.26
CA THR A 67 9.95 -18.31 -12.53
C THR A 67 9.79 -18.04 -11.04
N PHE A 68 8.77 -18.62 -10.44
CA PHE A 68 8.53 -18.61 -8.99
C PHE A 68 9.12 -19.87 -8.40
N GLU A 69 9.98 -19.74 -7.39
CA GLU A 69 10.66 -20.85 -6.74
C GLU A 69 10.66 -20.70 -5.22
N GLY A 70 10.47 -21.81 -4.53
CA GLY A 70 10.48 -21.88 -3.08
C GLY A 70 9.73 -23.12 -2.57
N PHE A 71 8.93 -22.93 -1.54
CA PHE A 71 8.20 -24.02 -0.89
C PHE A 71 6.76 -23.61 -0.63
N VAL A 72 5.85 -24.59 -0.71
CA VAL A 72 4.52 -24.51 -0.13
C VAL A 72 4.49 -25.33 1.17
N ASN A 73 4.12 -24.66 2.27
CA ASN A 73 4.07 -25.28 3.59
C ASN A 73 2.67 -25.82 3.87
N ILE A 74 2.58 -27.08 4.19
CA ILE A 74 1.36 -27.83 4.39
C ILE A 74 1.19 -28.13 5.88
N ASP A 75 0.04 -27.72 6.44
CA ASP A 75 -0.27 -27.93 7.87
C ASP A 75 -0.65 -29.40 8.17
N LEU A 76 -1.42 -30.00 7.26
CA LEU A 76 -1.88 -31.38 7.39
C LEU A 76 -1.57 -32.16 6.11
N ARG A 77 -0.92 -33.33 6.26
CA ARG A 77 -0.71 -34.26 5.15
C ARG A 77 -2.04 -34.60 4.49
N GLY A 78 -2.17 -34.40 3.19
CA GLY A 78 -3.41 -34.58 2.47
C GLY A 78 -3.26 -34.60 0.96
N ASP A 79 -4.38 -34.71 0.27
CA ASP A 79 -4.47 -34.59 -1.18
C ASP A 79 -4.85 -33.16 -1.54
N TYR A 80 -4.05 -32.57 -2.41
CA TYR A 80 -4.20 -31.19 -2.85
C TYR A 80 -4.35 -31.12 -4.36
N SER A 81 -5.07 -30.13 -4.87
CA SER A 81 -5.07 -29.82 -6.30
C SER A 81 -4.83 -28.32 -6.51
N PHE A 82 -4.27 -27.97 -7.66
CA PHE A 82 -4.01 -26.59 -8.02
C PHE A 82 -4.88 -26.19 -9.21
N LEU A 83 -5.35 -24.94 -9.18
CA LEU A 83 -6.07 -24.31 -10.26
C LEU A 83 -5.24 -23.16 -10.79
N VAL A 84 -4.90 -23.21 -12.05
CA VAL A 84 -4.22 -22.14 -12.77
C VAL A 84 -5.20 -21.42 -13.67
N THR A 85 -5.26 -20.09 -13.57
CA THR A 85 -6.05 -19.25 -14.48
C THR A 85 -5.16 -18.16 -15.05
N GLY A 86 -5.30 -17.86 -16.34
CA GLY A 86 -4.50 -16.78 -16.94
C GLY A 86 -4.36 -16.86 -18.45
N LYS A 87 -3.45 -16.04 -18.97
CA LYS A 87 -3.06 -15.99 -20.39
C LYS A 87 -1.56 -16.20 -20.48
N GLY A 88 -1.10 -17.10 -21.32
CA GLY A 88 0.30 -17.48 -21.48
C GLY A 88 0.54 -18.95 -21.23
N GLY A 89 1.81 -19.40 -21.24
CA GLY A 89 2.20 -20.75 -20.90
C GLY A 89 2.49 -20.90 -19.41
N VAL A 90 2.17 -22.05 -18.81
CA VAL A 90 2.43 -22.31 -17.38
C VAL A 90 2.89 -23.74 -17.19
N LYS A 91 4.02 -23.92 -16.52
CA LYS A 91 4.49 -25.21 -16.00
C LYS A 91 4.50 -25.15 -14.48
N LEU A 92 3.80 -26.06 -13.81
CA LEU A 92 3.72 -26.15 -12.34
C LEU A 92 4.33 -27.47 -11.89
N GLU A 93 5.28 -27.38 -10.97
CA GLU A 93 6.01 -28.50 -10.41
C GLU A 93 5.91 -28.49 -8.87
N VAL A 94 5.69 -29.64 -8.27
CA VAL A 94 5.72 -29.84 -6.82
C VAL A 94 6.60 -31.05 -6.52
N ASN A 95 7.57 -30.91 -5.62
CA ASN A 95 8.54 -31.95 -5.28
C ASN A 95 9.17 -32.59 -6.53
N ASN A 96 9.59 -31.76 -7.50
CA ASN A 96 10.17 -32.12 -8.80
C ASN A 96 9.21 -32.92 -9.73
N THR A 97 7.95 -33.04 -9.39
CA THR A 97 6.94 -33.67 -10.23
C THR A 97 6.16 -32.61 -10.99
N VAL A 98 6.10 -32.72 -12.31
CA VAL A 98 5.28 -31.83 -13.16
C VAL A 98 3.81 -32.20 -13.01
N LEU A 99 3.02 -31.29 -12.44
CA LEU A 99 1.58 -31.46 -12.27
C LEU A 99 0.78 -30.86 -13.42
N LEU A 100 1.33 -29.84 -14.06
CA LEU A 100 0.69 -29.13 -15.17
C LEU A 100 1.75 -28.58 -16.13
N ASP A 101 1.52 -28.74 -17.43
CA ASP A 101 2.34 -28.10 -18.49
C ASP A 101 1.39 -27.60 -19.59
N LEU A 102 1.10 -26.31 -19.55
CA LEU A 102 0.22 -25.61 -20.51
C LEU A 102 1.11 -24.81 -21.47
N LYS A 103 1.10 -25.20 -22.72
CA LYS A 103 1.79 -24.46 -23.80
C LYS A 103 0.87 -23.39 -24.37
N GLY A 104 1.27 -22.15 -24.15
CA GLY A 104 0.83 -20.91 -24.82
C GLY A 104 -0.66 -20.78 -25.17
N ILE A 105 -1.49 -20.27 -24.27
CA ILE A 105 -2.91 -20.03 -24.53
C ILE A 105 -3.12 -18.54 -24.86
N GLY A 106 -3.64 -18.26 -26.06
CA GLY A 106 -3.93 -16.90 -26.53
C GLY A 106 -5.12 -16.21 -25.85
N GLY A 107 -5.97 -16.98 -25.14
CA GLY A 107 -7.10 -16.48 -24.35
C GLY A 107 -6.95 -16.76 -22.87
N VAL A 108 -7.92 -16.34 -22.06
CA VAL A 108 -8.00 -16.75 -20.64
C VAL A 108 -8.30 -18.23 -20.57
N ALA A 109 -7.38 -19.00 -20.03
CA ALA A 109 -7.58 -20.41 -19.79
C ALA A 109 -7.66 -20.71 -18.29
N GLN A 110 -8.32 -21.79 -18.01
CA GLN A 110 -8.42 -22.35 -16.67
C GLN A 110 -8.06 -23.83 -16.75
N ALA A 111 -7.10 -24.25 -15.93
CA ALA A 111 -6.70 -25.65 -15.84
C ALA A 111 -6.53 -26.07 -14.38
N LYS A 112 -7.08 -27.24 -14.06
CA LYS A 112 -6.97 -27.89 -12.75
C LYS A 112 -6.00 -29.07 -12.85
N THR A 113 -5.10 -29.23 -11.87
CA THR A 113 -4.25 -30.42 -11.75
C THR A 113 -5.08 -31.61 -11.23
N LYS A 114 -4.59 -32.81 -11.46
CA LYS A 114 -5.01 -33.95 -10.65
C LYS A 114 -4.63 -33.72 -9.19
N ALA A 115 -5.29 -34.44 -8.29
CA ALA A 115 -4.91 -34.45 -6.88
C ALA A 115 -3.49 -35.01 -6.72
N VAL A 116 -2.71 -34.39 -5.84
CA VAL A 116 -1.35 -34.80 -5.47
C VAL A 116 -1.24 -34.88 -3.96
N ARG A 117 -0.62 -35.98 -3.47
CA ARG A 117 -0.36 -36.16 -2.06
C ARG A 117 0.80 -35.29 -1.60
N LEU A 118 0.57 -34.38 -0.66
CA LEU A 118 1.58 -33.53 -0.07
C LEU A 118 1.83 -33.89 1.40
N ASN A 119 3.08 -33.80 1.83
CA ASN A 119 3.48 -34.07 3.19
C ASN A 119 3.35 -32.81 4.05
N LYS A 120 3.13 -32.99 5.37
CA LYS A 120 3.23 -31.89 6.33
C LYS A 120 4.59 -31.22 6.23
N GLY A 121 4.61 -29.89 6.32
CA GLY A 121 5.82 -29.05 6.21
C GLY A 121 6.09 -28.58 4.80
N ALA A 122 7.34 -28.26 4.51
CA ALA A 122 7.78 -27.65 3.26
C ALA A 122 7.79 -28.67 2.10
N ASN A 123 7.08 -28.33 1.03
CA ASN A 123 7.11 -29.06 -0.25
C ASN A 123 7.70 -28.15 -1.30
N ALA A 124 8.72 -28.59 -2.02
CA ALA A 124 9.35 -27.80 -3.08
C ALA A 124 8.33 -27.38 -4.13
N PHE A 125 8.29 -26.11 -4.48
CA PHE A 125 7.27 -25.53 -5.32
C PHE A 125 7.88 -24.63 -6.39
N LYS A 126 7.55 -24.90 -7.64
CA LYS A 126 8.06 -24.16 -8.80
C LYS A 126 6.97 -23.92 -9.83
N VAL A 127 6.84 -22.65 -10.22
CA VAL A 127 5.94 -22.26 -11.31
C VAL A 127 6.74 -21.46 -12.34
N ILE A 128 6.75 -21.94 -13.58
CA ILE A 128 7.36 -21.25 -14.71
C ILE A 128 6.23 -20.73 -15.60
N TYR A 129 6.15 -19.42 -15.70
CA TYR A 129 5.21 -18.72 -16.54
C TYR A 129 5.90 -18.14 -17.77
N SER A 130 5.28 -18.27 -18.94
CA SER A 130 5.73 -17.65 -20.19
C SER A 130 4.64 -16.69 -20.70
N SER A 131 4.99 -15.43 -20.92
CA SER A 131 4.06 -14.42 -21.43
C SER A 131 3.50 -14.81 -22.80
N PRO A 132 2.25 -14.44 -23.14
CA PRO A 132 1.69 -14.69 -24.46
C PRO A 132 2.44 -13.90 -25.55
N SER A 133 2.33 -14.31 -26.80
CA SER A 133 2.95 -13.58 -27.93
C SER A 133 2.30 -12.25 -28.22
N LYS A 134 1.01 -12.09 -27.88
CA LYS A 134 0.22 -10.86 -28.06
C LYS A 134 -0.75 -10.67 -26.89
N GLY A 135 -1.01 -9.39 -26.56
CA GLY A 135 -1.93 -9.01 -25.49
C GLY A 135 -1.31 -9.06 -24.10
N ASP A 136 -2.17 -8.92 -23.09
CA ASP A 136 -1.76 -8.87 -21.70
C ASP A 136 -1.32 -10.23 -21.20
N ALA A 137 -0.35 -10.25 -20.28
CA ALA A 137 0.08 -11.43 -19.54
C ALA A 137 -0.68 -11.52 -18.22
N GLN A 138 -1.14 -12.72 -17.86
CA GLN A 138 -1.93 -12.94 -16.65
C GLN A 138 -1.68 -14.34 -16.08
N LEU A 139 -1.45 -14.40 -14.76
CA LEU A 139 -1.33 -15.63 -14.01
C LEU A 139 -2.03 -15.49 -12.66
N ARG A 140 -2.82 -16.47 -12.28
CA ARG A 140 -3.33 -16.68 -10.92
C ARG A 140 -3.30 -18.16 -10.60
N VAL A 141 -2.71 -18.53 -9.49
CA VAL A 141 -2.66 -19.91 -8.99
C VAL A 141 -3.41 -19.97 -7.67
N PHE A 142 -4.30 -20.93 -7.56
CA PHE A 142 -5.10 -21.26 -6.39
C PHE A 142 -4.92 -22.72 -6.04
N TRP A 143 -5.32 -23.13 -4.86
CA TRP A 143 -5.26 -24.52 -4.45
C TRP A 143 -6.56 -25.00 -3.78
N SER A 144 -6.71 -26.30 -3.61
CA SER A 144 -7.77 -26.91 -2.81
C SER A 144 -7.20 -28.03 -1.95
N GLU A 145 -7.55 -27.99 -0.68
CA GLU A 145 -7.27 -29.04 0.32
C GLU A 145 -8.32 -30.17 0.26
N ARG A 146 -9.39 -29.94 -0.50
CA ARG A 146 -10.49 -30.91 -0.73
C ARG A 146 -10.74 -31.04 -2.23
N PRO A 147 -9.82 -31.69 -2.97
CA PRO A 147 -9.91 -31.77 -4.44
C PRO A 147 -11.10 -32.61 -4.94
N ASP A 148 -11.70 -33.41 -4.09
CA ASP A 148 -12.90 -34.23 -4.31
C ASP A 148 -14.21 -33.44 -4.21
N LYS A 149 -14.21 -32.29 -3.52
CA LYS A 149 -15.40 -31.46 -3.37
C LYS A 149 -15.57 -30.45 -4.52
N PRO A 150 -16.81 -30.09 -4.90
CA PRO A 150 -17.09 -29.14 -5.98
C PRO A 150 -16.90 -27.67 -5.56
N LEU A 151 -16.19 -27.44 -4.47
CA LEU A 151 -15.87 -26.10 -3.94
C LEU A 151 -14.81 -25.40 -4.78
N PRO A 152 -14.84 -24.06 -4.84
CA PRO A 152 -13.81 -23.29 -5.53
C PRO A 152 -12.44 -23.45 -4.86
N HIS A 153 -11.38 -23.39 -5.67
CA HIS A 153 -10.02 -23.30 -5.16
C HIS A 153 -9.79 -21.95 -4.48
N GLU A 154 -9.03 -21.99 -3.38
CA GLU A 154 -8.72 -20.82 -2.54
C GLU A 154 -7.34 -20.25 -2.87
N PRO A 155 -7.08 -18.98 -2.53
CA PRO A 155 -5.72 -18.44 -2.52
C PRO A 155 -4.81 -19.23 -1.58
N ILE A 156 -3.58 -19.54 -2.02
CA ILE A 156 -2.54 -20.00 -1.11
C ILE A 156 -2.21 -18.83 -0.17
N ARG A 157 -2.32 -19.03 1.13
CA ARG A 157 -2.10 -17.97 2.12
C ARG A 157 -0.64 -17.53 2.12
N ASN A 158 -0.37 -16.24 2.28
CA ASN A 158 0.99 -15.70 2.24
C ASN A 158 1.96 -16.41 3.19
N GLY A 159 1.54 -16.77 4.41
CA GLY A 159 2.38 -17.48 5.36
C GLY A 159 2.74 -18.93 4.97
N GLN A 160 2.06 -19.50 3.97
CA GLN A 160 2.34 -20.86 3.48
C GLN A 160 3.37 -20.91 2.36
N LEU A 161 3.75 -19.76 1.81
CA LEU A 161 4.78 -19.67 0.77
C LEU A 161 6.09 -19.16 1.39
N THR A 162 7.19 -19.90 1.18
CA THR A 162 8.50 -19.55 1.70
C THR A 162 9.59 -19.80 0.66
N HIS A 163 10.74 -19.14 0.86
CA HIS A 163 11.95 -19.36 0.07
C HIS A 163 13.19 -19.43 0.98
N LEU A 164 14.28 -19.96 0.49
CA LEU A 164 15.55 -19.92 1.19
C LEU A 164 16.30 -18.62 0.84
N SER A 165 16.84 -17.96 1.86
CA SER A 165 17.71 -16.81 1.66
C SER A 165 19.02 -17.20 0.96
N GLY A 166 19.61 -16.26 0.22
CA GLY A 166 20.90 -16.45 -0.44
C GLY A 166 21.44 -15.14 -0.99
N ALA A 167 22.74 -15.11 -1.28
CA ALA A 167 23.42 -13.90 -1.75
C ALA A 167 22.73 -13.21 -2.94
N PRO A 168 22.22 -13.92 -3.96
CA PRO A 168 21.51 -13.26 -5.07
C PRO A 168 20.22 -12.54 -4.65
N ILE A 169 19.44 -13.13 -3.73
CA ILE A 169 18.20 -12.54 -3.21
C ILE A 169 18.52 -11.31 -2.35
N THR A 170 19.54 -11.42 -1.49
CA THR A 170 20.01 -10.28 -0.67
C THR A 170 20.47 -9.12 -1.55
N GLN A 171 21.25 -9.39 -2.58
CA GLN A 171 21.73 -8.38 -3.52
C GLN A 171 20.56 -7.71 -4.26
N ALA A 172 19.61 -8.50 -4.76
CA ALA A 172 18.40 -7.97 -5.41
C ALA A 172 17.59 -7.08 -4.46
N GLY A 173 17.42 -7.49 -3.21
CA GLY A 173 16.76 -6.70 -2.16
C GLY A 173 17.45 -5.36 -1.89
N LEU A 174 18.79 -5.32 -1.92
CA LEU A 174 19.55 -4.06 -1.79
C LEU A 174 19.31 -3.13 -2.98
N VAL A 175 19.28 -3.65 -4.20
CA VAL A 175 18.95 -2.86 -5.42
C VAL A 175 17.54 -2.28 -5.33
N GLU A 176 16.54 -3.09 -4.97
CA GLU A 176 15.16 -2.63 -4.79
C GLU A 176 15.07 -1.56 -3.70
N THR A 177 15.68 -1.78 -2.55
CA THR A 177 15.69 -0.83 -1.43
C THR A 177 16.38 0.48 -1.82
N GLY A 178 17.50 0.42 -2.54
CA GLY A 178 18.20 1.61 -3.03
C GLY A 178 17.32 2.44 -3.99
N ARG A 179 16.63 1.77 -4.93
CA ARG A 179 15.67 2.42 -5.82
C ARG A 179 14.52 3.07 -5.05
N GLU A 180 13.97 2.37 -4.05
CA GLU A 180 12.91 2.92 -3.20
C GLU A 180 13.36 4.18 -2.46
N ILE A 181 14.55 4.16 -1.85
CA ILE A 181 15.12 5.33 -1.15
C ILE A 181 15.33 6.48 -2.13
N TYR A 182 15.84 6.22 -3.34
CA TYR A 182 16.01 7.22 -4.39
C TYR A 182 14.68 7.89 -4.75
N LEU A 183 13.62 7.11 -5.01
CA LEU A 183 12.29 7.60 -5.34
C LEU A 183 11.66 8.37 -4.18
N GLU A 184 11.80 7.89 -2.95
CA GLU A 184 11.25 8.51 -1.77
C GLU A 184 11.89 9.86 -1.43
N HIS A 185 13.20 10.00 -1.63
CA HIS A 185 13.94 11.23 -1.39
C HIS A 185 14.00 12.13 -2.61
N ARG A 186 13.49 11.65 -3.77
CA ARG A 186 13.31 12.44 -4.99
C ARG A 186 14.63 13.06 -5.48
N CYS A 187 15.68 12.26 -5.55
CA CYS A 187 17.03 12.71 -5.91
C CYS A 187 17.07 13.42 -7.27
N GLN A 188 16.19 13.03 -8.21
CA GLN A 188 16.05 13.66 -9.53
C GLN A 188 15.55 15.12 -9.51
N LEU A 189 15.01 15.62 -8.38
CA LEU A 189 14.64 17.04 -8.29
C LEU A 189 15.87 17.96 -8.27
N CYS A 190 17.03 17.42 -7.87
CA CYS A 190 18.32 18.09 -7.98
C CYS A 190 19.15 17.50 -9.12
N HIS A 191 19.19 16.17 -9.24
CA HIS A 191 19.93 15.44 -10.28
C HIS A 191 19.00 15.12 -11.44
N VAL A 192 18.85 16.07 -12.37
CA VAL A 192 17.93 15.93 -13.49
C VAL A 192 18.22 14.65 -14.27
N SER A 193 17.18 13.88 -14.54
CA SER A 193 17.19 12.74 -15.47
C SER A 193 15.98 12.87 -16.39
N GLU A 194 16.10 12.44 -17.63
CA GLU A 194 14.95 12.35 -18.54
C GLU A 194 13.88 11.47 -17.90
N GLY A 195 12.66 12.05 -17.75
CA GLY A 195 11.66 11.55 -16.85
C GLY A 195 10.88 10.37 -17.36
N ALA A 196 10.83 9.32 -16.58
CA ALA A 196 9.82 8.29 -16.71
C ALA A 196 8.48 8.77 -16.14
N GLY A 197 7.40 8.18 -16.61
CA GLY A 197 6.06 8.36 -16.05
C GLY A 197 5.89 7.78 -14.63
N ILE A 198 6.93 7.81 -13.80
CA ILE A 198 6.90 7.38 -12.40
C ILE A 198 6.29 8.51 -11.57
N PRO A 199 5.13 8.29 -10.91
CA PRO A 199 4.40 9.37 -10.24
C PRO A 199 5.21 10.10 -9.17
N GLU A 200 6.08 9.39 -8.44
CA GLU A 200 6.90 9.98 -7.39
C GLU A 200 7.96 10.94 -7.91
N LEU A 201 8.39 10.76 -9.15
CA LEU A 201 9.38 11.65 -9.76
C LEU A 201 8.78 13.03 -10.10
N ALA A 202 7.46 13.10 -10.29
CA ALA A 202 6.75 14.36 -10.48
C ALA A 202 6.34 15.05 -9.16
N MET A 203 6.59 14.41 -7.99
CA MET A 203 6.24 15.00 -6.70
C MET A 203 7.09 16.21 -6.37
N THR A 204 6.46 17.32 -6.03
CA THR A 204 7.12 18.45 -5.35
C THR A 204 7.03 18.33 -3.84
N GLY A 205 7.79 19.11 -3.10
CA GLY A 205 7.62 19.32 -1.66
C GLY A 205 6.35 20.14 -1.35
N PRO A 206 6.07 20.42 -0.07
CA PRO A 206 5.01 21.34 0.29
C PRO A 206 5.22 22.70 -0.38
N ASP A 207 4.18 23.26 -1.01
CA ASP A 207 4.26 24.59 -1.60
C ASP A 207 4.45 25.68 -0.52
N PHE A 208 4.99 26.84 -0.92
CA PHE A 208 5.20 27.98 -0.03
C PHE A 208 4.02 28.97 -0.02
N THR A 209 2.91 28.67 -0.69
CA THR A 209 1.71 29.50 -0.70
C THR A 209 1.19 29.70 0.72
N ALA A 210 1.09 30.94 1.17
CA ALA A 210 0.62 31.31 2.51
C ALA A 210 1.38 30.60 3.66
N ILE A 211 2.64 30.21 3.46
CA ILE A 211 3.41 29.47 4.49
C ILE A 211 3.56 30.29 5.78
N GLY A 212 3.64 31.62 5.65
CA GLY A 212 3.74 32.54 6.78
C GLY A 212 2.49 32.62 7.65
N ASP A 213 1.32 32.19 7.14
CA ASP A 213 0.11 32.04 7.94
C ASP A 213 0.01 30.64 8.54
N ARG A 214 0.51 29.66 7.83
CA ARG A 214 0.33 28.23 8.16
C ARG A 214 1.31 27.69 9.21
N ARG A 215 2.43 28.39 9.44
CA ARG A 215 3.51 27.93 10.33
C ARG A 215 4.09 29.07 11.12
N HIS A 216 4.37 28.79 12.37
CA HIS A 216 5.16 29.73 13.19
C HIS A 216 6.59 29.86 12.65
N ARG A 217 7.08 31.08 12.61
CA ARG A 217 8.42 31.41 12.11
C ARG A 217 9.53 30.66 12.87
N GLY A 218 9.40 30.59 14.21
CA GLY A 218 10.35 29.85 15.04
C GLY A 218 10.43 28.38 14.72
N TRP A 219 9.29 27.76 14.41
CA TRP A 219 9.26 26.38 13.94
C TRP A 219 9.92 26.26 12.57
N MET A 220 9.64 27.16 11.63
CA MET A 220 10.26 27.13 10.30
C MET A 220 11.78 27.23 10.39
N ALA A 221 12.32 28.12 11.22
CA ALA A 221 13.76 28.23 11.42
C ALA A 221 14.41 26.94 11.93
N GLN A 222 13.81 26.29 12.92
CA GLN A 222 14.30 25.00 13.44
C GLN A 222 14.17 23.86 12.43
N TRP A 223 13.07 23.84 11.66
CA TRP A 223 12.88 22.84 10.62
C TRP A 223 13.89 23.00 9.48
N ILE A 224 14.18 24.22 9.03
CA ILE A 224 15.18 24.52 8.00
C ILE A 224 16.58 24.17 8.48
N LEU A 225 16.88 24.47 9.74
CA LEU A 225 18.19 24.20 10.34
C LEU A 225 18.51 22.70 10.38
N ASP A 226 17.56 21.90 10.89
CA ASP A 226 17.73 20.45 10.96
C ASP A 226 16.36 19.71 10.95
N PRO A 227 15.88 19.28 9.78
CA PRO A 227 14.61 18.60 9.67
C PRO A 227 14.54 17.27 10.43
N LYS A 228 15.64 16.51 10.48
CA LYS A 228 15.70 15.21 11.17
C LYS A 228 15.73 15.32 12.68
N ALA A 229 16.31 16.37 13.23
CA ALA A 229 16.22 16.67 14.66
C ALA A 229 14.77 16.97 15.09
N GLN A 230 13.95 17.56 14.19
CA GLN A 230 12.52 17.81 14.47
C GLN A 230 11.65 16.58 14.22
N ARG A 231 12.03 15.72 13.28
CA ARG A 231 11.34 14.48 12.93
C ARG A 231 12.31 13.52 12.25
N SER A 232 12.66 12.42 12.91
CA SER A 232 13.63 11.43 12.41
C SER A 232 13.29 10.87 11.02
N SER A 233 12.01 10.79 10.68
CA SER A 233 11.51 10.34 9.36
C SER A 233 11.35 11.46 8.34
N ALA A 234 11.97 12.65 8.55
CA ALA A 234 11.95 13.73 7.57
C ALA A 234 12.73 13.32 6.30
N ARG A 235 12.14 13.64 5.13
CA ARG A 235 12.76 13.42 3.83
C ARG A 235 13.48 14.66 3.31
N MET A 236 13.18 15.84 3.86
CA MET A 236 13.91 17.06 3.58
C MET A 236 15.33 16.94 4.14
N PRO A 237 16.37 17.16 3.33
CA PRO A 237 17.76 17.13 3.81
C PRO A 237 18.11 18.36 4.64
N LYS A 238 19.15 18.24 5.44
CA LYS A 238 19.83 19.38 6.03
C LYS A 238 20.66 20.07 4.95
N LEU A 239 20.39 21.36 4.71
CA LEU A 239 21.01 22.17 3.66
C LEU A 239 22.01 23.18 4.19
N LEU A 240 21.92 23.52 5.48
CA LEU A 240 22.72 24.55 6.13
C LEU A 240 23.71 23.91 7.08
N HIS A 241 24.96 24.33 6.98
CA HIS A 241 26.10 23.80 7.74
C HIS A 241 26.98 24.90 8.30
N GLY A 242 27.79 24.57 9.31
CA GLY A 242 28.72 25.50 9.94
C GLY A 242 28.06 26.51 10.90
N GLU A 243 28.84 27.48 11.39
CA GLU A 243 28.44 28.44 12.43
C GLU A 243 27.34 29.40 11.96
N ALA A 244 27.29 29.75 10.67
CA ALA A 244 26.28 30.64 10.10
C ALA A 244 24.89 29.99 9.96
N ALA A 245 24.78 28.66 10.00
CA ALA A 245 23.54 27.93 9.70
C ALA A 245 22.32 28.37 10.54
N PRO A 246 22.43 28.65 11.86
CA PRO A 246 21.31 29.16 12.65
C PRO A 246 20.81 30.54 12.18
N ALA A 247 21.72 31.45 11.84
CA ALA A 247 21.38 32.77 11.32
C ALA A 247 20.78 32.70 9.90
N GLU A 248 21.34 31.86 9.04
CA GLU A 248 20.79 31.58 7.70
C GLU A 248 19.37 31.01 7.79
N ALA A 249 19.14 30.02 8.66
CA ALA A 249 17.82 29.44 8.87
C ALA A 249 16.80 30.47 9.40
N ALA A 250 17.23 31.33 10.32
CA ALA A 250 16.39 32.42 10.84
C ALA A 250 16.03 33.44 9.76
N ALA A 251 16.98 33.81 8.88
CA ALA A 251 16.73 34.72 7.77
C ALA A 251 15.78 34.12 6.73
N MET A 252 15.94 32.83 6.36
CA MET A 252 15.04 32.15 5.48
C MET A 252 13.63 32.06 6.06
N ALA A 253 13.48 31.74 7.33
CA ALA A 253 12.20 31.74 8.04
C ALA A 253 11.56 33.14 8.10
N ALA A 254 12.36 34.20 8.22
CA ALA A 254 11.90 35.59 8.14
C ALA A 254 11.29 35.89 6.78
N TYR A 255 11.98 35.54 5.71
CA TYR A 255 11.44 35.68 4.35
C TYR A 255 10.17 34.87 4.15
N LEU A 256 10.17 33.57 4.46
CA LEU A 256 9.01 32.69 4.28
C LEU A 256 7.81 33.17 5.11
N SER A 257 8.00 33.81 6.26
CA SER A 257 6.92 34.36 7.07
C SER A 257 6.22 35.57 6.42
N THR A 258 6.85 36.22 5.42
CA THR A 258 6.24 37.31 4.64
C THR A 258 5.28 36.77 3.56
N LEU A 259 5.35 35.49 3.22
CA LEU A 259 4.50 34.86 2.21
C LEU A 259 3.10 34.57 2.82
N LYS A 260 2.26 35.61 2.81
CA LYS A 260 0.91 35.57 3.35
C LYS A 260 -0.11 35.24 2.26
N GLY A 261 -1.20 34.60 2.67
CA GLY A 261 -2.39 34.37 1.85
C GLY A 261 -3.45 35.47 2.03
N PRO A 262 -4.57 35.33 1.33
CA PRO A 262 -5.73 36.21 1.57
C PRO A 262 -6.27 35.98 3.01
N THR A 263 -6.79 37.05 3.59
CA THR A 263 -7.45 36.96 4.90
C THR A 263 -8.61 35.95 4.84
N LYS A 264 -8.57 34.98 5.73
CA LYS A 264 -9.62 33.99 5.84
C LYS A 264 -10.80 34.58 6.60
N PRO A 265 -12.06 34.31 6.20
CA PRO A 265 -13.22 34.66 7.01
C PRO A 265 -13.13 33.93 8.35
N ALA A 266 -13.59 34.58 9.41
CA ALA A 266 -13.73 33.96 10.71
C ALA A 266 -14.69 32.76 10.58
N GLN A 267 -14.32 31.62 11.11
CA GLN A 267 -15.19 30.47 11.24
C GLN A 267 -15.73 30.44 12.67
N GLU A 268 -17.04 30.41 12.80
CA GLU A 268 -17.68 30.21 14.09
C GLU A 268 -17.80 28.70 14.35
N PHE A 269 -17.41 28.31 15.55
CA PHE A 269 -17.53 26.93 16.03
C PHE A 269 -18.27 26.95 17.38
N SER A 270 -19.02 25.89 17.65
CA SER A 270 -19.51 25.66 19.00
C SER A 270 -18.33 25.37 19.95
N GLU A 271 -18.57 25.42 21.25
CA GLU A 271 -17.59 25.02 22.24
C GLU A 271 -17.01 23.63 21.90
N ALA A 272 -15.72 23.46 22.17
CA ALA A 272 -15.03 22.22 21.81
C ALA A 272 -15.40 21.10 22.79
N ASP A 273 -15.92 20.03 22.26
CA ASP A 273 -16.24 18.82 23.01
C ASP A 273 -15.03 17.86 22.99
N PHE A 274 -14.42 17.70 24.16
CA PHE A 274 -13.19 16.89 24.31
C PHE A 274 -13.46 15.41 24.43
N GLU A 275 -14.65 14.97 24.89
CA GLU A 275 -15.03 13.57 24.93
C GLU A 275 -15.24 13.07 23.48
N VAL A 276 -16.01 13.83 22.70
CA VAL A 276 -16.19 13.57 21.26
C VAL A 276 -14.85 13.57 20.52
N ALA A 277 -13.93 14.48 20.86
CA ALA A 277 -12.61 14.53 20.23
C ALA A 277 -11.76 13.28 20.55
N GLU A 278 -11.80 12.81 21.79
CA GLU A 278 -11.03 11.64 22.25
C GLU A 278 -11.59 10.36 21.60
N GLU A 279 -12.91 10.19 21.58
CA GLU A 279 -13.56 9.09 20.87
C GLU A 279 -13.21 9.11 19.38
N LEU A 280 -13.31 10.27 18.73
CA LEU A 280 -12.98 10.42 17.32
C LEU A 280 -11.50 10.11 17.04
N ALA A 281 -10.57 10.52 17.91
CA ALA A 281 -9.16 10.18 17.77
C ALA A 281 -8.92 8.66 17.83
N GLY A 282 -9.70 7.94 18.65
CA GLY A 282 -9.74 6.47 18.69
C GLY A 282 -10.29 5.87 17.39
N GLN A 283 -11.47 6.35 16.95
CA GLN A 283 -12.12 5.90 15.70
C GLN A 283 -11.24 6.11 14.46
N LEU A 284 -10.45 7.19 14.41
CA LEU A 284 -9.53 7.49 13.32
C LEU A 284 -8.16 6.80 13.49
N ASN A 285 -7.94 6.10 14.59
CA ASN A 285 -6.68 5.43 14.97
C ASN A 285 -5.46 6.36 14.88
N CYS A 286 -5.57 7.57 15.45
CA CYS A 286 -4.47 8.54 15.46
C CYS A 286 -3.20 7.97 16.09
N VAL A 287 -3.34 7.13 17.13
CA VAL A 287 -2.24 6.48 17.85
C VAL A 287 -1.48 5.44 17.01
N GLY A 288 -2.05 4.96 15.90
CA GLY A 288 -1.35 4.08 14.96
C GLY A 288 -0.08 4.73 14.37
N CYS A 289 -0.09 6.05 14.16
CA CYS A 289 1.02 6.81 13.57
C CYS A 289 1.60 7.89 14.51
N HIS A 290 0.85 8.29 15.55
CA HIS A 290 1.22 9.40 16.43
C HIS A 290 1.39 8.98 17.89
N THR A 291 2.31 9.64 18.59
CA THR A 291 2.30 9.71 20.04
C THR A 291 1.50 10.94 20.44
N LEU A 292 0.44 10.76 21.22
CA LEU A 292 -0.43 11.86 21.67
C LEU A 292 0.28 12.79 22.65
N PRO A 293 -0.13 14.06 22.75
CA PRO A 293 0.42 14.97 23.73
C PRO A 293 0.22 14.45 25.17
N GLY A 294 1.21 14.65 26.02
CA GLY A 294 1.18 14.21 27.42
C GLY A 294 1.47 12.72 27.64
N THR A 295 1.72 11.95 26.56
CA THR A 295 2.09 10.52 26.66
C THR A 295 3.58 10.29 26.36
N ALA A 296 4.13 9.15 26.81
CA ALA A 296 5.51 8.78 26.52
C ALA A 296 5.75 8.63 25.01
N VAL A 297 6.89 9.13 24.52
CA VAL A 297 7.24 9.08 23.09
C VAL A 297 7.54 7.65 22.67
N VAL A 298 6.82 7.16 21.68
CA VAL A 298 7.00 5.83 21.09
C VAL A 298 7.93 5.92 19.88
N LYS A 299 9.00 5.11 19.85
CA LYS A 299 9.95 5.06 18.72
C LYS A 299 9.20 4.71 17.42
N GLY A 300 9.48 5.44 16.35
CA GLY A 300 8.85 5.27 15.05
C GLY A 300 7.52 6.03 14.87
N LYS A 301 6.89 6.52 15.93
CA LYS A 301 5.69 7.37 15.86
C LYS A 301 6.04 8.86 15.94
N LEU A 302 5.23 9.69 15.30
CA LEU A 302 5.40 11.13 15.32
C LEU A 302 4.73 11.73 16.57
N SER A 303 5.51 12.36 17.44
CA SER A 303 4.98 13.06 18.63
C SER A 303 4.18 14.30 18.25
N LEU A 304 2.99 14.46 18.84
CA LEU A 304 2.14 15.64 18.71
C LEU A 304 2.36 16.68 19.83
N ASN A 305 3.31 16.46 20.75
CA ASN A 305 3.63 17.41 21.83
C ASN A 305 4.01 18.82 21.32
N HIS A 306 4.48 18.94 20.08
CA HIS A 306 4.98 20.19 19.51
C HIS A 306 4.03 20.87 18.54
N ILE A 307 2.75 20.50 18.51
CA ILE A 307 1.80 21.07 17.54
C ILE A 307 1.59 22.56 17.72
N ASN A 308 1.57 23.07 18.97
CA ASN A 308 1.43 24.49 19.24
C ASN A 308 2.61 25.32 18.72
N ARG A 309 3.83 24.75 18.71
CA ARG A 309 5.00 25.39 18.12
C ARG A 309 4.94 25.45 16.60
N LYS A 310 4.26 24.46 15.97
CA LYS A 310 4.19 24.33 14.51
C LYS A 310 3.06 25.13 13.88
N PHE A 311 1.87 25.09 14.50
CA PHE A 311 0.64 25.61 13.90
C PHE A 311 0.14 26.86 14.66
N PRO A 312 -0.05 28.00 13.96
CA PRO A 312 -0.86 29.10 14.47
C PRO A 312 -2.29 28.67 14.81
N ALA A 313 -2.98 29.49 15.60
CA ALA A 313 -4.39 29.24 15.92
C ALA A 313 -5.23 29.14 14.63
N GLY A 314 -6.14 28.16 14.57
CA GLY A 314 -6.99 27.88 13.39
C GLY A 314 -6.34 27.01 12.32
N GLU A 315 -5.04 27.11 12.10
CA GLU A 315 -4.34 26.39 11.01
C GLU A 315 -4.27 24.87 11.22
N LEU A 316 -4.35 24.40 12.46
CA LEU A 316 -4.44 22.97 12.74
C LEU A 316 -5.79 22.41 12.29
N VAL A 317 -6.88 23.15 12.43
CA VAL A 317 -8.21 22.79 11.95
C VAL A 317 -8.22 22.59 10.44
N ASP A 318 -7.67 23.58 9.72
CA ASP A 318 -7.56 23.51 8.26
C ASP A 318 -6.70 22.32 7.79
N PHE A 319 -5.58 22.08 8.51
CA PHE A 319 -4.71 20.95 8.21
C PHE A 319 -5.37 19.59 8.46
N LEU A 320 -6.14 19.43 9.54
CA LEU A 320 -6.85 18.19 9.84
C LEU A 320 -7.93 17.87 8.79
N ARG A 321 -8.61 18.91 8.28
CA ARG A 321 -9.63 18.77 7.22
C ARG A 321 -9.05 18.45 5.84
N ALA A 322 -7.92 19.06 5.50
CA ALA A 322 -7.30 18.94 4.18
C ALA A 322 -5.77 18.89 4.28
N PRO A 323 -5.18 17.81 4.80
CA PRO A 323 -3.73 17.68 4.97
C PRO A 323 -2.98 17.67 3.63
N ASP A 324 -3.67 17.34 2.54
CA ASP A 324 -3.20 17.29 1.16
C ASP A 324 -3.21 18.64 0.43
N ARG A 325 -3.84 19.69 0.98
CA ARG A 325 -4.02 21.00 0.31
C ARG A 325 -2.72 21.62 -0.20
N HIS A 326 -1.66 21.60 0.61
CA HIS A 326 -0.36 22.21 0.30
C HIS A 326 0.75 21.20 0.04
N TYR A 327 0.42 19.94 0.09
CA TYR A 327 1.30 18.83 -0.22
C TYR A 327 0.47 17.59 -0.57
N ALA A 328 0.14 17.44 -1.84
CA ALA A 328 -0.70 16.34 -2.34
C ALA A 328 -0.18 14.94 -1.94
N TRP A 329 1.14 14.79 -1.80
CA TRP A 329 1.80 13.54 -1.43
C TRP A 329 2.06 13.40 0.08
N THR A 330 1.33 14.12 0.92
CA THR A 330 1.41 13.94 2.39
C THR A 330 1.14 12.49 2.79
N ARG A 331 1.78 12.05 3.88
CA ARG A 331 1.47 10.76 4.52
C ARG A 331 0.32 10.88 5.53
N MET A 332 0.03 12.11 6.00
CA MET A 332 -1.14 12.34 6.84
C MET A 332 -2.39 12.12 6.00
N PRO A 333 -3.23 11.13 6.37
CA PRO A 333 -4.43 10.78 5.60
C PRO A 333 -5.54 11.82 5.74
N LYS A 334 -6.43 11.86 4.73
CA LYS A 334 -7.63 12.69 4.73
C LYS A 334 -8.84 11.85 5.16
N PHE A 335 -9.38 12.12 6.33
CA PHE A 335 -10.45 11.31 6.91
C PHE A 335 -11.88 11.78 6.57
N GLY A 336 -12.05 12.88 5.84
CA GLY A 336 -13.36 13.44 5.52
C GLY A 336 -14.15 13.88 6.77
N ILE A 337 -13.44 14.44 7.75
CA ILE A 337 -14.04 14.98 8.98
C ILE A 337 -14.74 16.33 8.73
N THR A 338 -15.76 16.61 9.49
CA THR A 338 -16.49 17.90 9.45
C THR A 338 -15.64 19.03 10.03
N ALA A 339 -16.08 20.27 9.85
CA ALA A 339 -15.40 21.42 10.42
C ALA A 339 -15.43 21.41 11.96
N GLN A 340 -16.56 21.01 12.56
CA GLN A 340 -16.69 20.90 14.02
C GLN A 340 -15.84 19.73 14.59
N GLU A 341 -15.81 18.57 13.94
CA GLU A 341 -14.94 17.45 14.33
C GLU A 341 -13.45 17.86 14.31
N ALA A 342 -13.04 18.59 13.28
CA ALA A 342 -11.67 19.09 13.19
C ALA A 342 -11.35 20.14 14.27
N TRP A 343 -12.33 21.00 14.61
CA TRP A 343 -12.22 21.96 15.70
C TRP A 343 -12.07 21.25 17.05
N ASN A 344 -12.93 20.30 17.37
CA ASN A 344 -12.87 19.53 18.60
C ASN A 344 -11.49 18.84 18.76
N LEU A 345 -11.05 18.13 17.73
CA LEU A 345 -9.73 17.49 17.72
C LEU A 345 -8.59 18.50 17.88
N ALA A 346 -8.64 19.64 17.18
CA ALA A 346 -7.59 20.63 17.24
C ALA A 346 -7.47 21.25 18.64
N GLN A 347 -8.59 21.60 19.28
CA GLN A 347 -8.59 22.18 20.63
C GLN A 347 -8.14 21.14 21.67
N TRP A 348 -8.67 19.92 21.61
CA TRP A 348 -8.27 18.82 22.49
C TRP A 348 -6.76 18.53 22.42
N LEU A 349 -6.18 18.48 21.24
CA LEU A 349 -4.74 18.27 21.05
C LEU A 349 -3.93 19.47 21.56
N ARG A 350 -4.36 20.72 21.31
CA ARG A 350 -3.64 21.94 21.69
C ARG A 350 -3.57 22.12 23.19
N VAL A 351 -4.64 21.85 23.92
CA VAL A 351 -4.69 21.95 25.39
C VAL A 351 -3.72 20.95 26.04
N LYS A 352 -3.63 19.74 25.48
CA LYS A 352 -2.74 18.68 25.98
C LYS A 352 -1.27 18.86 25.54
N ALA A 353 -1.00 19.66 24.49
CA ALA A 353 0.34 19.87 23.96
C ALA A 353 1.10 20.95 24.73
N GLN A 354 2.44 20.93 24.59
CA GLN A 354 3.30 21.96 25.17
C GLN A 354 2.90 23.36 24.68
N SER A 355 2.83 24.31 25.60
CA SER A 355 2.62 25.72 25.29
C SER A 355 3.74 26.26 24.44
N TYR A 356 3.45 27.27 23.62
CA TYR A 356 4.44 27.91 22.76
C TYR A 356 4.19 29.43 22.68
N ALA A 357 5.22 30.20 22.87
CA ALA A 357 5.25 31.63 22.58
C ALA A 357 6.27 31.90 21.47
N GLU A 358 5.87 32.63 20.46
CA GLU A 358 6.75 33.00 19.35
C GLU A 358 7.81 33.96 19.86
N PRO A 359 9.11 33.64 19.79
CA PRO A 359 10.16 34.53 20.26
C PRO A 359 10.26 35.78 19.38
N LYS A 360 10.62 36.94 20.00
CA LYS A 360 10.95 38.16 19.26
C LYS A 360 12.15 37.92 18.34
N ARG A 361 12.06 38.41 17.10
CA ARG A 361 13.09 38.19 16.07
C ARG A 361 13.31 39.46 15.25
N ASP A 362 14.44 39.49 14.56
CA ASP A 362 14.77 40.58 13.64
C ASP A 362 13.95 40.42 12.34
N ASP A 363 13.12 41.40 12.03
CA ASP A 363 12.29 41.52 10.84
C ASP A 363 12.79 42.62 9.90
N SER A 364 14.05 43.02 10.03
CA SER A 364 14.63 44.06 9.18
C SER A 364 14.57 43.66 7.70
N ARG A 365 14.45 44.68 6.83
CA ARG A 365 14.44 44.46 5.38
C ARG A 365 15.69 43.72 4.88
N ALA A 366 16.83 43.97 5.54
CA ALA A 366 18.11 43.32 5.22
C ALA A 366 18.05 41.80 5.48
N VAL A 367 17.53 41.37 6.64
CA VAL A 367 17.37 39.95 7.00
C VAL A 367 16.39 39.26 6.05
N ILE A 368 15.27 39.90 5.72
CA ILE A 368 14.29 39.34 4.79
C ILE A 368 14.89 39.18 3.38
N ALA A 369 15.62 40.19 2.88
CA ALA A 369 16.28 40.15 1.57
C ALA A 369 17.36 39.04 1.53
N TYR A 370 18.13 38.90 2.59
CA TYR A 370 19.13 37.82 2.72
C TYR A 370 18.44 36.43 2.71
N GLY A 371 17.36 36.27 3.47
CA GLY A 371 16.58 35.03 3.47
C GLY A 371 16.02 34.68 2.11
N LYS A 372 15.53 35.67 1.34
CA LYS A 372 15.07 35.47 -0.05
C LYS A 372 16.19 34.93 -0.94
N LYS A 373 17.38 35.54 -0.86
CA LYS A 373 18.57 35.09 -1.60
C LYS A 373 18.94 33.65 -1.25
N LEU A 374 18.94 33.30 0.06
CA LEU A 374 19.24 31.94 0.50
C LEU A 374 18.24 30.91 -0.02
N VAL A 375 16.93 31.22 -0.07
CA VAL A 375 15.92 30.32 -0.62
C VAL A 375 16.19 30.02 -2.10
N ALA A 376 16.64 31.02 -2.87
CA ALA A 376 17.00 30.84 -4.29
C ALA A 376 18.27 30.02 -4.50
N THR A 377 19.30 30.21 -3.62
CA THR A 377 20.65 29.67 -3.84
C THR A 377 20.93 28.35 -3.11
N ARG A 378 20.13 27.97 -2.09
CA ARG A 378 20.36 26.76 -1.27
C ARG A 378 19.55 25.54 -1.71
N GLY A 379 18.96 25.55 -2.90
CA GLY A 379 18.25 24.40 -3.50
C GLY A 379 16.83 24.17 -2.99
N CYS A 380 16.22 25.11 -2.27
CA CYS A 380 14.85 24.97 -1.76
C CYS A 380 13.84 24.84 -2.90
N ILE A 381 14.03 25.62 -3.97
CA ILE A 381 13.12 25.71 -5.12
C ILE A 381 13.18 24.45 -5.99
N ASN A 382 14.21 23.61 -5.90
CA ASN A 382 14.23 22.32 -6.57
C ASN A 382 13.08 21.40 -6.10
N CYS A 383 12.74 21.47 -4.82
CA CYS A 383 11.71 20.62 -4.23
C CYS A 383 10.41 21.36 -3.94
N HIS A 384 10.47 22.64 -3.56
CA HIS A 384 9.32 23.42 -3.12
C HIS A 384 8.83 24.34 -4.22
N ASN A 385 7.53 24.28 -4.54
CA ASN A 385 6.94 25.21 -5.49
C ASN A 385 6.98 26.63 -4.94
N HIS A 386 7.65 27.52 -5.66
CA HIS A 386 7.86 28.93 -5.33
C HIS A 386 7.96 29.77 -6.62
N LYS A 387 7.48 31.01 -6.56
CA LYS A 387 7.51 31.93 -7.72
C LYS A 387 8.88 32.61 -7.97
N GLY A 388 9.90 32.35 -7.13
CA GLY A 388 11.24 32.88 -7.31
C GLY A 388 12.08 32.11 -8.32
N GLU A 389 13.17 32.70 -8.76
CA GLU A 389 14.18 32.03 -9.59
C GLU A 389 14.99 31.04 -8.76
N ASN A 390 15.31 29.89 -9.34
CA ASN A 390 16.17 28.87 -8.76
C ASN A 390 17.60 29.03 -9.28
N GLU A 391 18.49 29.44 -8.41
CA GLU A 391 19.91 29.64 -8.74
C GLU A 391 20.77 28.43 -8.33
N PHE A 392 20.17 27.39 -7.77
CA PHE A 392 20.90 26.18 -7.36
C PHE A 392 21.00 25.18 -8.52
N THR A 393 22.20 24.66 -8.74
CA THR A 393 22.50 23.63 -9.74
C THR A 393 23.15 22.41 -9.07
N ALA A 394 22.83 21.23 -9.56
CA ALA A 394 23.47 19.98 -9.22
C ALA A 394 23.87 19.23 -10.51
N PRO A 395 24.87 18.32 -10.46
CA PRO A 395 25.22 17.50 -11.61
C PRO A 395 24.03 16.67 -12.09
N ASP A 396 23.89 16.50 -13.41
CA ASP A 396 22.91 15.58 -13.96
C ASP A 396 23.17 14.14 -13.52
N LEU A 397 22.12 13.34 -13.36
CA LEU A 397 22.21 11.96 -12.90
C LEU A 397 23.15 11.13 -13.80
N SER A 398 23.06 11.31 -15.10
CA SER A 398 23.90 10.63 -16.11
C SER A 398 25.40 10.93 -15.97
N SER A 399 25.76 12.03 -15.30
CA SER A 399 27.17 12.41 -15.04
C SER A 399 27.72 11.80 -13.73
N LEU A 400 26.89 11.14 -12.93
CA LEU A 400 27.26 10.55 -11.66
C LEU A 400 27.78 9.12 -11.87
N THR A 401 29.09 8.97 -12.03
CA THR A 401 29.75 7.66 -12.02
C THR A 401 29.64 6.98 -10.65
N VAL A 402 29.79 5.66 -10.59
CA VAL A 402 29.68 4.87 -9.35
C VAL A 402 30.56 5.44 -8.22
N ASP A 403 31.77 5.90 -8.54
CA ASP A 403 32.68 6.51 -7.55
C ASP A 403 32.13 7.78 -6.92
N LYS A 404 31.38 8.58 -7.69
CA LYS A 404 30.77 9.80 -7.19
C LYS A 404 29.65 9.53 -6.16
N TRP A 405 29.05 8.34 -6.19
CA TRP A 405 28.08 7.91 -5.18
C TRP A 405 28.71 7.53 -3.83
N MET A 406 30.05 7.51 -3.75
CA MET A 406 30.75 7.36 -2.45
C MET A 406 30.81 8.67 -1.65
N GLY A 407 30.55 9.81 -2.30
CA GLY A 407 30.63 11.18 -1.74
C GLY A 407 29.29 11.91 -1.74
N GLY A 408 29.36 13.23 -1.71
CA GLY A 408 28.22 14.13 -1.84
C GLY A 408 27.12 13.90 -0.79
N CYS A 409 25.87 13.72 -1.24
CA CYS A 409 24.73 13.51 -0.36
C CYS A 409 24.74 12.19 0.43
N LEU A 410 25.63 11.24 0.09
CA LEU A 410 25.73 9.92 0.71
C LEU A 410 26.85 9.80 1.75
N VAL A 411 27.54 10.88 2.08
CA VAL A 411 28.56 10.88 3.15
C VAL A 411 27.90 10.62 4.52
N GLU A 412 28.66 10.04 5.42
CA GLU A 412 28.19 9.78 6.78
C GLU A 412 28.10 11.08 7.59
N LYS A 413 29.12 11.95 7.46
CA LYS A 413 29.17 13.25 8.10
C LYS A 413 29.05 14.34 7.05
N ALA A 414 28.21 15.35 7.35
CA ALA A 414 28.06 16.50 6.45
C ALA A 414 29.41 17.18 6.19
N ASP A 415 29.73 17.39 4.91
CA ASP A 415 30.95 18.08 4.45
C ASP A 415 30.82 19.62 4.39
N GLY A 416 29.65 20.13 4.77
CA GLY A 416 29.34 21.57 4.74
C GLY A 416 29.02 22.13 3.35
N LYS A 417 29.05 21.32 2.29
CA LYS A 417 28.86 21.74 0.89
C LYS A 417 27.63 21.13 0.23
N THR A 418 27.28 19.91 0.62
CA THR A 418 26.22 19.13 -0.02
C THR A 418 25.02 18.91 0.91
N PRO A 419 23.79 18.71 0.35
CA PRO A 419 22.64 18.30 1.14
C PRO A 419 22.93 17.01 1.92
N HIS A 420 22.59 17.00 3.22
CA HIS A 420 22.81 15.84 4.07
C HIS A 420 21.48 15.20 4.49
N PHE A 421 21.22 14.00 3.99
CA PHE A 421 19.97 13.26 4.24
C PHE A 421 20.00 12.44 5.55
N GLY A 422 21.16 12.30 6.19
CA GLY A 422 21.34 11.49 7.40
C GLY A 422 20.95 10.03 7.18
N PHE A 423 21.36 9.46 6.08
CA PHE A 423 21.19 8.02 5.80
C PHE A 423 22.06 7.20 6.76
N ASP A 424 21.51 6.09 7.25
CA ASP A 424 22.29 5.09 7.98
C ASP A 424 23.16 4.25 7.02
N SER A 425 23.97 3.32 7.58
CA SER A 425 24.88 2.46 6.83
C SER A 425 24.16 1.63 5.79
N ASP A 426 23.00 1.05 6.17
CA ASP A 426 22.24 0.13 5.33
C ASP A 426 21.58 0.87 4.17
N GLN A 427 21.04 2.06 4.43
CA GLN A 427 20.50 2.94 3.40
C GLN A 427 21.55 3.39 2.40
N ARG A 428 22.76 3.76 2.88
CA ARG A 428 23.89 4.11 2.00
C ARG A 428 24.33 2.92 1.17
N THR A 429 24.42 1.73 1.77
CA THR A 429 24.77 0.49 1.06
C THR A 429 23.75 0.19 -0.02
N ALA A 430 22.46 0.25 0.29
CA ALA A 430 21.40 0.02 -0.68
C ALA A 430 21.44 1.04 -1.85
N LEU A 431 21.61 2.33 -1.55
CA LEU A 431 21.73 3.37 -2.58
C LEU A 431 22.94 3.16 -3.49
N ARG A 432 24.09 2.80 -2.93
CA ARG A 432 25.32 2.51 -3.70
C ARG A 432 25.16 1.25 -4.55
N THR A 433 24.51 0.23 -4.01
CA THR A 433 24.20 -1.00 -4.76
C THR A 433 23.26 -0.70 -5.94
N PHE A 434 22.26 0.15 -5.72
CA PHE A 434 21.37 0.61 -6.78
C PHE A 434 22.12 1.47 -7.83
N ALA A 435 22.98 2.38 -7.40
CA ALA A 435 23.78 3.23 -8.28
C ALA A 435 24.76 2.44 -9.17
N ALA A 436 25.14 1.24 -8.77
CA ALA A 436 25.97 0.34 -9.58
C ALA A 436 25.18 -0.37 -10.70
N THR A 437 23.86 -0.17 -10.79
CA THR A 437 23.03 -0.63 -11.93
C THR A 437 23.07 0.39 -13.07
N ASP A 438 22.47 0.05 -14.21
CA ASP A 438 22.30 0.96 -15.35
C ASP A 438 21.32 2.13 -15.11
N LEU A 439 20.64 2.13 -13.95
CA LEU A 439 19.60 3.07 -13.56
C LEU A 439 18.38 3.14 -14.49
N GLU A 440 18.30 2.30 -15.52
CA GLU A 440 17.17 2.25 -16.45
C GLU A 440 15.84 1.93 -15.75
N SER A 441 15.91 1.31 -14.57
CA SER A 441 14.71 1.06 -13.75
C SER A 441 13.98 2.35 -13.34
N LEU A 442 14.65 3.50 -13.39
CA LEU A 442 14.03 4.83 -13.17
C LEU A 442 13.21 5.29 -14.37
N GLN A 443 13.31 4.62 -15.52
CA GLN A 443 12.50 4.88 -16.71
C GLN A 443 11.25 3.99 -16.79
N ARG A 444 11.09 3.04 -15.86
CA ARG A 444 10.02 2.04 -15.94
C ARG A 444 9.13 2.11 -14.71
N HIS A 445 7.86 2.47 -14.95
CA HIS A 445 6.84 2.48 -13.91
C HIS A 445 6.10 1.13 -13.86
N ASP A 446 6.09 0.52 -12.68
CA ASP A 446 5.30 -0.68 -12.38
C ASP A 446 4.26 -0.34 -11.30
N PRO A 447 2.96 -0.34 -11.62
CA PRO A 447 1.91 -0.07 -10.63
C PRO A 447 1.86 -1.08 -9.47
N ALA A 448 2.20 -2.35 -9.72
CA ALA A 448 2.20 -3.37 -8.66
C ALA A 448 3.32 -3.12 -7.63
N GLU A 449 4.52 -2.77 -8.10
CA GLU A 449 5.64 -2.36 -7.25
C GLU A 449 5.32 -1.06 -6.52
N PHE A 450 4.74 -0.07 -7.20
CA PHE A 450 4.27 1.17 -6.59
C PHE A 450 3.30 0.89 -5.44
N ALA A 451 2.30 0.02 -5.64
CA ALA A 451 1.31 -0.28 -4.61
C ALA A 451 1.97 -0.92 -3.36
N ARG A 452 2.89 -1.89 -3.54
CA ARG A 452 3.63 -2.51 -2.43
C ARG A 452 4.40 -1.46 -1.62
N ARG A 453 5.12 -0.57 -2.29
CA ARG A 453 5.89 0.52 -1.67
C ARG A 453 4.99 1.50 -0.94
N GLN A 454 3.91 1.97 -1.58
CA GLN A 454 3.01 2.96 -0.98
C GLN A 454 2.25 2.39 0.22
N MET A 455 1.85 1.13 0.22
CA MET A 455 1.23 0.51 1.40
C MET A 455 2.16 0.53 2.62
N ARG A 456 3.47 0.31 2.43
CA ARG A 456 4.47 0.45 3.52
C ARG A 456 4.65 1.90 3.94
N VAL A 457 4.82 2.82 2.99
CA VAL A 457 5.01 4.26 3.24
C VAL A 457 3.82 4.88 3.98
N LEU A 458 2.61 4.49 3.64
CA LEU A 458 1.36 4.95 4.24
C LEU A 458 0.99 4.20 5.52
N ASN A 459 1.73 3.13 5.84
CA ASN A 459 1.54 2.33 7.03
C ASN A 459 0.13 1.69 7.12
N CYS A 460 -0.36 1.15 5.99
CA CYS A 460 -1.72 0.60 5.88
C CYS A 460 -2.00 -0.53 6.89
N ASN A 461 -0.96 -1.29 7.26
CA ASN A 461 -1.05 -2.42 8.17
C ASN A 461 -1.38 -2.02 9.63
N VAL A 462 -1.19 -0.78 10.07
CA VAL A 462 -1.58 -0.35 11.43
C VAL A 462 -3.09 -0.46 11.69
N CYS A 463 -3.89 -0.46 10.60
CA CYS A 463 -5.32 -0.76 10.68
C CYS A 463 -5.62 -2.15 10.11
N HIS A 464 -5.04 -2.46 8.96
CA HIS A 464 -5.38 -3.66 8.17
C HIS A 464 -4.56 -4.91 8.54
N GLY A 465 -3.84 -4.90 9.62
CA GLY A 465 -3.07 -6.04 10.12
C GLY A 465 -3.09 -6.14 11.65
N GLU A 466 -3.20 -5.00 12.34
CA GLU A 466 -3.12 -4.93 13.80
C GLU A 466 -4.49 -4.85 14.48
N LEU A 467 -5.51 -4.30 13.78
CA LEU A 467 -6.84 -4.14 14.36
C LEU A 467 -7.77 -5.28 13.94
N GLU A 468 -8.41 -5.89 14.94
CA GLU A 468 -9.41 -6.93 14.73
C GLU A 468 -10.63 -6.40 13.95
N GLY A 469 -11.21 -7.24 13.08
CA GLY A 469 -12.37 -6.87 12.27
C GLY A 469 -12.07 -6.03 11.02
N PHE A 470 -10.81 -5.62 10.81
CA PHE A 470 -10.41 -4.93 9.57
C PHE A 470 -10.09 -5.94 8.46
N PRO A 471 -10.45 -5.66 7.19
CA PRO A 471 -10.16 -6.57 6.08
C PRO A 471 -8.65 -6.68 5.87
N LYS A 472 -8.14 -7.91 5.73
CA LYS A 472 -6.75 -8.17 5.37
C LYS A 472 -6.45 -7.66 3.97
N LEU A 473 -5.24 -7.13 3.77
CA LEU A 473 -4.81 -6.56 2.49
C LEU A 473 -4.21 -7.60 1.53
N ASP A 474 -3.82 -8.75 2.02
CA ASP A 474 -3.17 -9.83 1.26
C ASP A 474 -4.03 -10.41 0.12
N THR A 475 -5.35 -10.26 0.18
CA THR A 475 -6.31 -10.71 -0.84
C THR A 475 -7.22 -9.59 -1.36
N ILE A 476 -6.92 -8.33 -1.02
CA ILE A 476 -7.83 -7.22 -1.31
C ILE A 476 -8.09 -7.03 -2.80
N GLY A 477 -7.08 -7.21 -3.64
CA GLY A 477 -7.21 -7.11 -5.09
C GLY A 477 -7.95 -8.30 -5.73
N LEU A 478 -8.05 -9.46 -5.03
CA LEU A 478 -8.96 -10.55 -5.44
C LEU A 478 -10.41 -10.22 -5.14
N LYS A 479 -10.65 -9.42 -4.09
CA LYS A 479 -11.98 -9.05 -3.60
C LYS A 479 -12.57 -7.88 -4.36
N LEU A 480 -11.82 -6.79 -4.51
CA LEU A 480 -12.33 -5.50 -4.93
C LEU A 480 -11.91 -5.12 -6.34
N LYS A 481 -12.88 -4.62 -7.12
CA LYS A 481 -12.64 -4.06 -8.44
C LYS A 481 -11.78 -2.78 -8.36
N PRO A 482 -10.83 -2.56 -9.27
CA PRO A 482 -9.91 -1.41 -9.21
C PRO A 482 -10.62 -0.05 -9.25
N GLU A 483 -11.70 0.10 -10.03
CA GLU A 483 -12.47 1.33 -10.10
C GLU A 483 -13.12 1.67 -8.76
N TRP A 484 -13.62 0.67 -8.05
CA TRP A 484 -14.19 0.86 -6.73
C TRP A 484 -13.13 1.21 -5.69
N MET A 485 -11.96 0.53 -5.75
CA MET A 485 -10.81 0.84 -4.89
C MET A 485 -10.32 2.28 -5.12
N GLN A 486 -10.27 2.72 -6.39
CA GLN A 486 -9.87 4.09 -6.72
C GLN A 486 -10.80 5.12 -6.05
N LEU A 487 -12.13 4.98 -6.19
CA LEU A 487 -13.10 5.87 -5.54
C LEU A 487 -12.96 5.87 -4.01
N LEU A 488 -12.68 4.71 -3.40
CA LEU A 488 -12.43 4.61 -1.97
C LEU A 488 -11.18 5.40 -1.56
N PHE A 489 -10.07 5.20 -2.26
CA PHE A 489 -8.80 5.87 -1.97
C PHE A 489 -8.80 7.36 -2.32
N GLU A 490 -9.64 7.80 -3.24
CA GLU A 490 -9.89 9.22 -3.53
C GLU A 490 -10.74 9.90 -2.45
N GLY A 491 -11.48 9.12 -1.64
CA GLY A 491 -12.49 9.65 -0.73
C GLY A 491 -13.75 10.12 -1.44
N SER A 492 -14.00 9.63 -2.67
CA SER A 492 -15.11 10.04 -3.55
C SER A 492 -16.34 9.16 -3.42
N LEU A 493 -16.31 8.12 -2.58
CA LEU A 493 -17.50 7.30 -2.32
C LEU A 493 -18.56 8.12 -1.58
N LYS A 494 -19.74 8.29 -2.21
CA LYS A 494 -20.86 9.03 -1.64
C LYS A 494 -21.34 8.45 -0.31
N GLN A 495 -21.21 7.15 -0.13
CA GLN A 495 -21.60 6.44 1.07
C GLN A 495 -20.57 5.36 1.41
N ARG A 496 -20.19 5.27 2.67
CA ARG A 496 -19.30 4.22 3.17
C ARG A 496 -19.95 2.85 2.98
N PRO A 497 -19.17 1.80 2.65
CA PRO A 497 -19.73 0.44 2.48
C PRO A 497 -20.36 -0.10 3.76
N ARG A 498 -19.85 0.30 4.92
CA ARG A 498 -20.32 -0.07 6.26
C ARG A 498 -20.49 1.22 7.08
N PRO A 499 -21.58 1.98 6.89
CA PRO A 499 -21.77 3.28 7.55
C PRO A 499 -21.91 3.18 9.08
N TRP A 500 -22.31 2.02 9.59
CA TRP A 500 -22.45 1.74 11.03
C TRP A 500 -21.12 1.53 11.76
N LEU A 501 -20.02 1.25 11.03
CA LEU A 501 -18.71 1.14 11.66
C LEU A 501 -18.19 2.54 12.01
N PRO A 502 -17.69 2.76 13.26
CA PRO A 502 -17.14 4.04 13.68
C PRO A 502 -15.86 4.39 12.92
N HIS A 503 -15.02 3.42 12.64
CA HIS A 503 -13.76 3.61 11.93
C HIS A 503 -13.95 4.10 10.49
N ARG A 504 -13.11 5.03 10.06
CA ARG A 504 -13.18 5.64 8.73
C ARG A 504 -11.92 5.30 7.93
N MET A 505 -12.11 4.63 6.78
CA MET A 505 -11.01 4.47 5.83
C MET A 505 -10.59 5.84 5.29
N PRO A 506 -9.30 6.23 5.45
CA PRO A 506 -8.82 7.52 4.96
C PRO A 506 -8.61 7.54 3.44
N ALA A 507 -8.60 8.75 2.88
CA ALA A 507 -8.29 8.99 1.48
C ALA A 507 -6.83 9.42 1.27
N PHE A 508 -6.29 9.07 0.09
CA PHE A 508 -4.97 9.44 -0.42
C PHE A 508 -5.07 9.83 -1.90
N PRO A 509 -5.73 10.96 -2.24
CA PRO A 509 -6.16 11.25 -3.62
C PRO A 509 -5.04 11.20 -4.65
N ALA A 510 -3.85 11.75 -4.33
CA ALA A 510 -2.72 11.76 -5.27
C ALA A 510 -2.19 10.37 -5.66
N ARG A 511 -2.48 9.35 -4.86
CA ARG A 511 -2.02 7.97 -5.08
C ARG A 511 -3.13 7.03 -5.53
N ALA A 512 -4.38 7.44 -5.38
CA ALA A 512 -5.57 6.59 -5.44
C ALA A 512 -5.63 5.72 -6.69
N LYS A 513 -5.47 6.33 -7.86
CA LYS A 513 -5.55 5.64 -9.16
C LYS A 513 -4.49 4.56 -9.29
N VAL A 514 -3.22 4.93 -9.11
CA VAL A 514 -2.10 3.99 -9.33
C VAL A 514 -2.07 2.93 -8.23
N LEU A 515 -2.42 3.28 -6.99
CA LEU A 515 -2.54 2.33 -5.89
C LEU A 515 -3.62 1.27 -6.17
N ALA A 516 -4.81 1.68 -6.64
CA ALA A 516 -5.90 0.76 -7.00
C ALA A 516 -5.51 -0.16 -8.17
N GLN A 517 -4.88 0.40 -9.20
CA GLN A 517 -4.38 -0.35 -10.34
C GLN A 517 -3.32 -1.36 -9.94
N GLY A 518 -2.35 -0.94 -9.14
CA GLY A 518 -1.27 -1.79 -8.67
C GLY A 518 -1.74 -2.93 -7.77
N LEU A 519 -2.71 -2.67 -6.89
CA LEU A 519 -3.35 -3.72 -6.08
C LEU A 519 -4.09 -4.75 -6.96
N ALA A 520 -4.79 -4.32 -7.99
CA ALA A 520 -5.42 -5.24 -8.93
C ALA A 520 -4.37 -6.09 -9.68
N MET A 521 -3.33 -5.46 -10.22
CA MET A 521 -2.27 -6.12 -10.99
C MET A 521 -1.47 -7.11 -10.14
N SER A 522 -1.13 -6.78 -8.89
CA SER A 522 -0.45 -7.68 -7.96
C SER A 522 -1.28 -8.91 -7.56
N HIS A 523 -2.58 -8.89 -7.86
CA HIS A 523 -3.51 -10.00 -7.67
C HIS A 523 -3.95 -10.65 -9.00
N GLY A 524 -3.25 -10.34 -10.09
CA GLY A 524 -3.49 -10.94 -11.40
C GLY A 524 -4.77 -10.45 -12.10
N TYR A 525 -5.24 -9.24 -11.76
CA TYR A 525 -6.36 -8.59 -12.46
C TYR A 525 -5.89 -7.40 -13.30
N ALA A 526 -6.63 -7.11 -14.35
CA ALA A 526 -6.41 -5.92 -15.16
C ALA A 526 -6.56 -4.63 -14.33
N PRO A 527 -5.81 -3.56 -14.64
CA PRO A 527 -5.91 -2.28 -13.94
C PRO A 527 -7.24 -1.55 -14.17
N LYS A 528 -8.03 -2.06 -15.12
CA LYS A 528 -9.44 -1.70 -15.34
C LYS A 528 -10.20 -3.00 -15.59
N THR A 529 -11.31 -3.17 -14.87
CA THR A 529 -12.24 -4.23 -15.23
C THR A 529 -12.84 -3.88 -16.59
N SER A 530 -12.79 -4.81 -17.54
CA SER A 530 -13.78 -4.76 -18.61
C SER A 530 -15.12 -4.84 -17.89
N LEU A 531 -15.92 -3.78 -17.93
CA LEU A 531 -17.32 -3.83 -17.52
C LEU A 531 -17.87 -5.15 -18.07
N GLU A 532 -18.56 -5.93 -17.26
CA GLU A 532 -19.19 -7.15 -17.73
C GLU A 532 -20.07 -6.77 -18.93
N LYS A 533 -19.54 -6.97 -20.14
CA LYS A 533 -20.15 -6.52 -21.39
C LYS A 533 -21.47 -7.25 -21.67
N MET A 534 -21.71 -8.36 -20.95
CA MET A 534 -22.95 -9.09 -21.08
C MET A 534 -24.10 -8.36 -20.38
N PRO A 535 -25.22 -8.16 -21.05
CA PRO A 535 -26.40 -7.59 -20.41
C PRO A 535 -26.84 -8.44 -19.21
N VAL A 536 -27.50 -7.79 -18.25
CA VAL A 536 -28.12 -8.52 -17.12
C VAL A 536 -29.18 -9.46 -17.67
N ASN A 537 -29.13 -10.73 -17.28
CA ASN A 537 -30.20 -11.67 -17.59
C ASN A 537 -31.40 -11.37 -16.68
N ALA A 538 -32.40 -10.71 -17.23
CA ALA A 538 -33.56 -10.23 -16.48
C ALA A 538 -34.39 -11.37 -15.83
N LYS A 539 -34.52 -12.51 -16.52
CA LYS A 539 -35.24 -13.68 -15.98
C LYS A 539 -34.49 -14.25 -14.77
N LEU A 540 -33.19 -14.44 -14.92
CA LEU A 540 -32.34 -14.96 -13.83
C LEU A 540 -32.25 -13.99 -12.67
N ALA A 541 -32.19 -12.69 -12.95
CA ALA A 541 -32.21 -11.64 -11.91
C ALA A 541 -33.53 -11.63 -11.11
N GLU A 542 -34.66 -11.95 -11.72
CA GLU A 542 -35.94 -12.09 -11.01
C GLU A 542 -35.94 -13.30 -10.08
N VAL A 543 -35.35 -14.42 -10.50
CA VAL A 543 -35.09 -15.55 -9.59
C VAL A 543 -34.20 -15.15 -8.44
N GLY A 544 -33.11 -14.42 -8.71
CA GLY A 544 -32.20 -13.90 -7.69
C GLY A 544 -32.89 -12.95 -6.70
N ARG A 545 -33.83 -12.11 -7.19
CA ARG A 545 -34.64 -11.24 -6.34
C ARG A 545 -35.50 -12.03 -5.33
N LYS A 546 -36.12 -13.12 -5.77
CA LYS A 546 -36.88 -14.03 -4.90
C LYS A 546 -35.95 -14.72 -3.89
N LEU A 547 -34.83 -15.24 -4.35
CA LEU A 547 -33.84 -15.93 -3.48
C LEU A 547 -33.33 -15.06 -2.32
N VAL A 548 -33.20 -13.73 -2.47
CA VAL A 548 -32.74 -12.85 -1.39
C VAL A 548 -33.87 -12.38 -0.49
N GLY A 549 -35.14 -12.56 -0.88
CA GLY A 549 -36.33 -12.17 -0.12
C GLY A 549 -36.65 -13.15 1.02
N VAL A 550 -37.69 -12.82 1.80
CA VAL A 550 -38.17 -13.64 2.93
C VAL A 550 -39.15 -14.72 2.49
N ASP A 551 -39.87 -14.52 1.37
CA ASP A 551 -40.90 -15.44 0.88
C ASP A 551 -40.27 -16.51 -0.04
N GLY A 552 -39.99 -17.67 0.52
CA GLY A 552 -39.40 -18.82 -0.18
C GLY A 552 -37.92 -18.59 -0.60
N GLY A 553 -37.23 -17.61 -0.01
CA GLY A 553 -35.82 -17.32 -0.25
C GLY A 553 -34.95 -17.57 0.99
N PHE A 554 -33.69 -17.14 0.91
CA PHE A 554 -32.69 -17.24 2.00
C PHE A 554 -32.83 -16.14 3.06
N SER A 555 -33.80 -15.24 2.95
CA SER A 555 -33.99 -14.11 3.87
C SER A 555 -32.77 -13.18 4.03
N CYS A 556 -31.97 -13.02 2.99
CA CYS A 556 -30.76 -12.19 3.02
C CYS A 556 -31.07 -10.73 3.38
N VAL A 557 -32.27 -10.25 3.05
CA VAL A 557 -32.77 -8.89 3.39
C VAL A 557 -32.96 -8.69 4.90
N ALA A 558 -32.89 -9.73 5.71
CA ALA A 558 -32.88 -9.60 7.17
C ALA A 558 -31.66 -8.78 7.62
N CYS A 559 -30.48 -9.06 7.04
CA CYS A 559 -29.22 -8.37 7.41
C CYS A 559 -28.75 -7.35 6.35
N HIS A 560 -29.20 -7.44 5.09
CA HIS A 560 -28.75 -6.61 3.99
C HIS A 560 -29.81 -5.59 3.56
N GLY A 561 -29.46 -4.31 3.60
CA GLY A 561 -30.30 -3.26 3.02
C GLY A 561 -30.31 -3.31 1.48
N VAL A 562 -31.38 -2.77 0.89
CA VAL A 562 -31.58 -2.72 -0.56
C VAL A 562 -31.90 -1.29 -0.98
N LYS A 563 -31.00 -0.63 -1.72
CA LYS A 563 -31.14 0.78 -2.12
C LYS A 563 -31.34 1.70 -0.89
N ASN A 564 -32.52 2.28 -0.76
CA ASN A 564 -32.92 3.16 0.35
C ASN A 564 -33.73 2.44 1.45
N ARG A 565 -33.83 1.13 1.39
CA ARG A 565 -34.45 0.31 2.43
C ARG A 565 -33.39 -0.27 3.33
N ASP A 566 -33.56 -0.09 4.62
CA ASP A 566 -32.73 -0.70 5.64
C ASP A 566 -33.01 -2.21 5.74
N PRO A 567 -32.10 -3.00 6.30
CA PRO A 567 -32.35 -4.41 6.59
C PRO A 567 -33.55 -4.57 7.57
N LEU A 568 -34.26 -5.70 7.46
CA LEU A 568 -35.44 -5.96 8.28
C LEU A 568 -35.11 -6.17 9.76
N GLN A 569 -34.04 -6.92 10.02
CA GLN A 569 -33.63 -7.27 11.38
C GLN A 569 -32.12 -7.53 11.40
N VAL A 570 -31.39 -6.76 12.19
CA VAL A 570 -29.95 -6.94 12.34
C VAL A 570 -29.68 -7.70 13.63
N PHE A 571 -29.26 -8.96 13.54
CA PHE A 571 -28.99 -9.80 14.71
C PHE A 571 -27.65 -9.46 15.37
N GLU A 572 -26.56 -9.45 14.59
CA GLU A 572 -25.21 -9.21 15.09
C GLU A 572 -24.50 -8.09 14.34
N ALA A 573 -24.56 -8.10 13.02
CA ALA A 573 -23.93 -7.11 12.16
C ALA A 573 -24.72 -6.88 10.89
N GLN A 574 -24.87 -5.62 10.52
CA GLN A 574 -25.49 -5.23 9.26
C GLN A 574 -24.60 -5.64 8.08
N GLY A 575 -25.21 -6.23 7.05
CA GLY A 575 -24.54 -6.57 5.79
C GLY A 575 -24.41 -5.36 4.86
N VAL A 576 -23.54 -5.49 3.85
CA VAL A 576 -23.37 -4.45 2.83
C VAL A 576 -24.63 -4.34 1.97
N ASN A 577 -25.10 -3.11 1.73
CA ASN A 577 -26.27 -2.84 0.89
C ASN A 577 -26.12 -3.45 -0.52
N PHE A 578 -27.12 -4.16 -0.99
CA PHE A 578 -27.11 -4.92 -2.24
C PHE A 578 -26.84 -4.07 -3.48
N ALA A 579 -27.30 -2.81 -3.50
CA ALA A 579 -27.06 -1.92 -4.62
C ALA A 579 -25.56 -1.63 -4.90
N ARG A 580 -24.67 -1.96 -3.97
CA ARG A 580 -23.23 -1.68 -4.07
C ARG A 580 -22.38 -2.90 -4.40
N VAL A 581 -22.91 -4.09 -4.26
CA VAL A 581 -22.15 -5.35 -4.36
C VAL A 581 -21.61 -5.56 -5.78
N GLY A 582 -22.44 -5.39 -6.80
CA GLY A 582 -22.08 -5.61 -8.20
C GLY A 582 -20.94 -4.71 -8.71
N ALA A 583 -20.91 -3.45 -8.28
CA ALA A 583 -19.85 -2.51 -8.65
C ALA A 583 -18.54 -2.75 -7.87
N ARG A 584 -18.61 -3.43 -6.71
CA ARG A 584 -17.52 -3.56 -5.75
C ARG A 584 -16.71 -4.84 -5.91
N LEU A 585 -17.38 -6.00 -6.05
CA LEU A 585 -16.74 -7.31 -5.94
C LEU A 585 -16.41 -7.93 -7.30
N HIS A 586 -15.27 -8.63 -7.34
CA HIS A 586 -14.97 -9.54 -8.44
C HIS A 586 -15.89 -10.77 -8.41
N PRO A 587 -16.35 -11.31 -9.57
CA PRO A 587 -17.27 -12.43 -9.62
C PRO A 587 -16.75 -13.70 -8.95
N ASP A 588 -15.47 -14.03 -9.14
CA ASP A 588 -14.82 -15.20 -8.55
C ASP A 588 -14.68 -15.09 -7.02
N TYR A 589 -14.40 -13.91 -6.50
CA TYR A 589 -14.45 -13.69 -5.05
C TYR A 589 -15.88 -13.83 -4.52
N TYR A 590 -16.85 -13.24 -5.22
CA TYR A 590 -18.26 -13.33 -4.86
C TYR A 590 -18.74 -14.77 -4.78
N LEU A 591 -18.39 -15.61 -5.76
CA LEU A 591 -18.74 -17.03 -5.77
C LEU A 591 -18.13 -17.77 -4.56
N ARG A 592 -16.84 -17.58 -4.27
CA ARG A 592 -16.19 -18.18 -3.10
C ARG A 592 -16.86 -17.76 -1.80
N TRP A 593 -17.11 -16.46 -1.67
CA TRP A 593 -17.79 -15.89 -0.49
C TRP A 593 -19.18 -16.47 -0.28
N MET A 594 -19.97 -16.59 -1.32
CA MET A 594 -21.34 -17.08 -1.21
C MET A 594 -21.43 -18.57 -0.90
N LEU A 595 -20.46 -19.36 -1.38
CA LEU A 595 -20.44 -20.81 -1.12
C LEU A 595 -19.98 -21.15 0.29
N ASP A 596 -19.02 -20.40 0.86
CA ASP A 596 -18.50 -20.65 2.21
C ASP A 596 -17.86 -19.35 2.75
N PRO A 597 -18.64 -18.49 3.42
CA PRO A 597 -18.13 -17.23 3.95
C PRO A 597 -17.05 -17.41 5.03
N LEU A 598 -17.17 -18.42 5.89
CA LEU A 598 -16.25 -18.69 6.98
C LEU A 598 -14.89 -19.20 6.51
N ARG A 599 -14.85 -19.90 5.39
CA ARG A 599 -13.61 -20.35 4.76
C ARG A 599 -12.82 -19.19 4.17
N VAL A 600 -13.52 -18.19 3.61
CA VAL A 600 -12.90 -16.99 3.06
C VAL A 600 -12.45 -16.02 4.17
N ASP A 601 -13.27 -15.88 5.21
CA ASP A 601 -12.99 -15.04 6.37
C ASP A 601 -13.60 -15.68 7.63
N SER A 602 -12.76 -16.23 8.48
CA SER A 602 -13.18 -16.92 9.71
C SER A 602 -13.92 -16.05 10.72
N GLN A 603 -13.89 -14.73 10.54
CA GLN A 603 -14.64 -13.76 11.36
C GLN A 603 -15.96 -13.33 10.70
N SER A 604 -16.35 -13.96 9.60
CA SER A 604 -17.61 -13.65 8.92
C SER A 604 -18.81 -13.92 9.82
N ARG A 605 -19.77 -12.96 9.81
CA ARG A 605 -21.08 -13.11 10.45
C ARG A 605 -22.16 -13.56 9.45
N MET A 606 -21.79 -13.69 8.18
CA MET A 606 -22.70 -14.17 7.16
C MET A 606 -22.88 -15.69 7.32
N PRO A 607 -24.12 -16.20 7.42
CA PRO A 607 -24.37 -17.63 7.53
C PRO A 607 -23.99 -18.37 6.25
N ASP A 608 -23.72 -19.65 6.40
CA ASP A 608 -23.57 -20.59 5.30
C ASP A 608 -24.95 -21.11 4.86
N TYR A 609 -25.24 -21.01 3.56
CA TYR A 609 -26.51 -21.43 2.95
C TYR A 609 -26.38 -22.67 2.05
N PHE A 610 -25.15 -23.13 1.87
CA PHE A 610 -24.83 -24.21 0.92
C PHE A 610 -23.93 -25.24 1.58
N ASP A 611 -24.14 -26.51 1.24
CA ASP A 611 -23.32 -27.60 1.78
C ASP A 611 -21.99 -27.78 1.01
N GLU A 612 -21.16 -28.71 1.51
CA GLU A 612 -19.84 -29.02 0.92
C GLU A 612 -19.93 -29.60 -0.52
N ASP A 613 -21.10 -30.11 -0.92
CA ASP A 613 -21.38 -30.62 -2.26
C ASP A 613 -22.00 -29.54 -3.16
N ALA A 614 -21.95 -28.27 -2.73
CA ALA A 614 -22.51 -27.11 -3.39
C ALA A 614 -24.03 -27.29 -3.70
N ARG A 615 -24.77 -27.79 -2.72
CA ARG A 615 -26.22 -27.95 -2.74
C ARG A 615 -26.89 -26.97 -1.80
N SER A 616 -28.10 -26.61 -2.14
CA SER A 616 -28.97 -25.70 -1.40
C SER A 616 -30.15 -26.43 -0.79
N VAL A 617 -30.62 -25.92 0.36
CA VAL A 617 -31.88 -26.39 0.97
C VAL A 617 -33.12 -26.02 0.13
N LEU A 618 -33.01 -25.01 -0.76
CA LEU A 618 -34.08 -24.59 -1.67
C LEU A 618 -34.05 -25.43 -2.96
N VAL A 619 -34.39 -26.70 -2.84
CA VAL A 619 -34.28 -27.68 -3.94
C VAL A 619 -35.19 -27.39 -5.13
N ASP A 620 -36.33 -26.72 -4.91
CA ASP A 620 -37.30 -26.40 -5.95
C ASP A 620 -36.87 -25.20 -6.82
N VAL A 621 -35.82 -24.46 -6.40
CA VAL A 621 -35.29 -23.35 -7.18
C VAL A 621 -33.99 -23.77 -7.85
N LEU A 622 -33.97 -23.81 -9.18
CA LEU A 622 -32.78 -24.17 -9.97
C LEU A 622 -32.17 -25.53 -9.53
N GLU A 623 -33.02 -26.50 -9.17
CA GLU A 623 -32.65 -27.88 -8.79
C GLU A 623 -31.76 -27.95 -7.53
N GLY A 624 -31.79 -26.93 -6.68
CA GLY A 624 -30.92 -26.81 -5.50
C GLY A 624 -29.43 -26.64 -5.83
N ASP A 625 -29.09 -26.33 -7.09
CA ASP A 625 -27.70 -26.09 -7.50
C ASP A 625 -27.23 -24.73 -6.97
N ALA A 626 -26.31 -24.77 -5.99
CA ALA A 626 -25.78 -23.57 -5.35
C ALA A 626 -25.17 -22.57 -6.36
N LYS A 627 -24.41 -23.03 -7.33
CA LYS A 627 -23.76 -22.17 -8.32
C LYS A 627 -24.75 -21.45 -9.22
N LYS A 628 -25.84 -22.16 -9.63
CA LYS A 628 -26.93 -21.55 -10.40
C LYS A 628 -27.69 -20.51 -9.57
N GLN A 629 -27.98 -20.82 -8.31
CA GLN A 629 -28.65 -19.90 -7.39
C GLN A 629 -27.80 -18.66 -7.07
N ILE A 630 -26.51 -18.84 -6.79
CA ILE A 630 -25.55 -17.75 -6.56
C ILE A 630 -25.44 -16.86 -7.80
N GLU A 631 -25.43 -17.45 -9.00
CA GLU A 631 -25.42 -16.68 -10.24
C GLU A 631 -26.73 -15.90 -10.44
N ALA A 632 -27.87 -16.46 -10.10
CA ALA A 632 -29.15 -15.76 -10.13
C ALA A 632 -29.13 -14.54 -9.19
N ILE A 633 -28.66 -14.69 -7.95
CA ILE A 633 -28.49 -13.59 -7.01
C ILE A 633 -27.49 -12.57 -7.58
N ARG A 634 -26.38 -13.00 -8.18
CA ARG A 634 -25.41 -12.09 -8.81
C ARG A 634 -26.02 -11.26 -9.94
N GLN A 635 -26.86 -11.85 -10.80
CA GLN A 635 -27.57 -11.12 -11.84
C GLN A 635 -28.51 -10.06 -11.26
N TYR A 636 -29.17 -10.36 -10.14
CA TYR A 636 -29.97 -9.37 -9.40
C TYR A 636 -29.10 -8.24 -8.85
N LEU A 637 -27.99 -8.54 -8.18
CA LEU A 637 -27.06 -7.56 -7.59
C LEU A 637 -26.39 -6.66 -8.64
N ARG A 638 -26.17 -7.15 -9.86
CA ARG A 638 -25.62 -6.37 -10.98
C ARG A 638 -26.51 -5.21 -11.41
N GLN A 639 -27.80 -5.25 -11.11
CA GLN A 639 -28.73 -4.15 -11.42
C GLN A 639 -28.41 -2.88 -10.61
N GLY A 640 -27.67 -2.98 -9.51
CA GLY A 640 -27.31 -1.82 -8.67
C GLY A 640 -28.53 -1.01 -8.24
N ASN A 641 -28.51 0.28 -8.46
CA ASN A 641 -29.62 1.16 -8.09
C ASN A 641 -30.92 0.93 -8.92
N GLN A 642 -30.87 0.16 -10.01
CA GLN A 642 -32.04 -0.16 -10.84
C GLN A 642 -32.80 -1.39 -10.32
N MET A 643 -32.25 -2.13 -9.34
CA MET A 643 -32.89 -3.34 -8.81
C MET A 643 -34.26 -3.06 -8.22
N LYS A 644 -35.18 -4.00 -8.40
CA LYS A 644 -36.48 -4.00 -7.70
C LYS A 644 -36.27 -4.44 -6.25
N ILE A 645 -37.05 -3.90 -5.34
CA ILE A 645 -37.00 -4.32 -3.92
C ILE A 645 -37.57 -5.74 -3.83
N PRO A 646 -36.91 -6.69 -3.16
CA PRO A 646 -37.45 -8.03 -2.93
C PRO A 646 -38.57 -8.02 -1.88
N THR A 647 -39.23 -9.14 -1.68
CA THR A 647 -40.20 -9.28 -0.61
C THR A 647 -39.48 -9.15 0.73
N MET A 648 -39.93 -8.20 1.53
CA MET A 648 -39.38 -7.85 2.85
C MET A 648 -40.42 -7.97 3.98
N GLN A 649 -41.59 -8.52 3.67
CA GLN A 649 -42.70 -8.76 4.64
C GLN A 649 -43.27 -10.14 4.43
#